data_c6f1828fc76b001ea4b4de7bde26f0a3
#
_entry.id   c6f1828fc76b001ea4b4de7bde26f0a3
#
_cell.length_a   1.000
_cell.length_b   1.000
_cell.length_c   1.000
_cell.angle_alpha   90.00
_cell.angle_beta   90.00
_cell.angle_gamma   90.00
#
_symmetry.space_group_name_H-M   'P 1'
#
loop_
_entity.id
_entity.type
_entity.pdbx_description
1 polymer ?
#
loop_
_entity_poly.entity_id
_entity_poly.type
_entity_poly.pdbx_seq_one_letter_code
_entity_poly.pdbx_strand_id
1 'polypeptide(L)'
;MGVARTQLTLPKPLDARRIGSLKHDLERLPGVLAVEFDWEAQRLWVDHLDDPCEASWSDRLRHQLEMADSVAPCPSTWSSSPPVACRAESSSASPPATPRALPGLNVVTPPPVDPGVGERAHARRAQLRLIRAGLGGLVLVASAFAPSPAWQRLGQAFAIVVGLVEIAPAAWLATRQRRLGIHALVVAAILGALVLGEWNEAAALALLFAVSEALETLTLQRARDSIRALLAQTPTTANRLVPASESASNSPPDSAFQLETVPAASIRPGERIRVRAGEAVPLDGRIVAGYTQVDQRALTGESVPVAKHPGDEVFAGSINGEGSIDLVVSRDHHHTLLAGILERVRAARVRRAPVERSVERFASWYTPAVFGVAVALMLLPPLVVLAQGGVPVWSDWFFRGLVALIVACPCALVIATPVAVVRGLTLAARRGILIKDGDALEALGKLRLLAFDKTGTLTRDRLQVAGIHAAPSVGDPDRILRIAASLGDHSSHPLGRSLADHARARGLELLEVHHARTIPGVGVEAELDGQSYWLGSPRVLDERERDQVRRGWPDLFQPSAVEGPVVLVGSRAEGVLGWVRFHDQERPEARRALDRLRDQGLIPWMISGDSQAVAARMGERLGFPPEQIRAEVAPGHKADLIETLRDQYGPIGMVGDGVNDTPALASATVGIAAHRLASGAALETADVVLLAEDLTRLPWLIDLSRATLTRIYQNIRIALGLKAAVLGLAALGWASLWLAILADVGATVLVVANALRDLGIDRDPIR
;
A
#
# COMPACT_ATOMS: atom_id res chain seq x y z
N MET A 1 -4.58 -16.69 -11.29
CA MET A 1 -4.18 -16.13 -12.58
C MET A 1 -2.89 -15.36 -12.37
N GLY A 2 -1.80 -15.74 -13.02
CA GLY A 2 -0.52 -15.03 -12.93
C GLY A 2 -0.57 -13.76 -13.78
N VAL A 3 0.20 -12.73 -13.43
CA VAL A 3 0.43 -11.57 -14.29
C VAL A 3 1.69 -11.84 -15.08
N ALA A 4 1.60 -11.85 -16.40
CA ALA A 4 2.73 -11.96 -17.29
C ALA A 4 3.05 -10.58 -17.88
N ARG A 5 4.34 -10.28 -18.06
CA ARG A 5 4.81 -9.07 -18.72
C ARG A 5 5.42 -9.43 -20.07
N THR A 6 4.86 -8.91 -21.14
CA THR A 6 5.37 -9.13 -22.51
C THR A 6 6.02 -7.86 -23.05
N GLN A 7 7.22 -8.01 -23.59
CA GLN A 7 7.93 -6.93 -24.28
C GLN A 7 7.70 -7.04 -25.79
N LEU A 8 7.30 -5.93 -26.39
CA LEU A 8 7.12 -5.80 -27.83
C LEU A 8 8.07 -4.73 -28.36
N THR A 9 8.85 -5.08 -29.36
CA THR A 9 9.69 -4.11 -30.09
C THR A 9 8.93 -3.63 -31.31
N LEU A 10 8.75 -2.33 -31.43
CA LEU A 10 8.02 -1.76 -32.56
C LEU A 10 8.87 -1.78 -33.82
N PRO A 11 8.33 -2.23 -34.96
CA PRO A 11 9.07 -2.37 -36.21
C PRO A 11 9.46 -1.01 -36.82
N LYS A 12 8.75 0.07 -36.49
CA LYS A 12 9.03 1.44 -36.87
C LYS A 12 8.82 2.40 -35.70
N PRO A 13 9.59 3.52 -35.61
CA PRO A 13 9.34 4.53 -34.59
C PRO A 13 7.98 5.20 -34.79
N LEU A 14 7.12 5.11 -33.76
CA LEU A 14 5.81 5.76 -33.74
C LEU A 14 5.92 7.13 -33.10
N ASP A 15 5.09 8.06 -33.55
CA ASP A 15 4.98 9.38 -32.94
C ASP A 15 4.20 9.33 -31.61
N ALA A 16 4.35 10.37 -30.77
CA ALA A 16 3.76 10.43 -29.44
C ALA A 16 2.22 10.35 -29.41
N ARG A 17 1.53 10.79 -30.49
CA ARG A 17 0.07 10.72 -30.59
C ARG A 17 -0.38 9.30 -30.88
N ARG A 18 0.31 8.61 -31.79
CA ARG A 18 0.02 7.22 -32.13
C ARG A 18 0.33 6.27 -30.99
N ILE A 19 1.40 6.53 -30.22
CA ILE A 19 1.69 5.75 -28.99
C ILE A 19 0.64 6.00 -27.93
N GLY A 20 0.17 7.24 -27.76
CA GLY A 20 -0.89 7.56 -26.81
C GLY A 20 -2.22 6.88 -27.15
N SER A 21 -2.61 6.84 -28.43
CA SER A 21 -3.81 6.09 -28.86
C SER A 21 -3.61 4.59 -28.72
N LEU A 22 -2.48 4.04 -29.13
CA LEU A 22 -2.15 2.63 -29.01
C LEU A 22 -2.15 2.16 -27.55
N LYS A 23 -1.57 2.94 -26.63
CA LYS A 23 -1.61 2.67 -25.20
C LYS A 23 -3.05 2.63 -24.69
N HIS A 24 -3.85 3.61 -25.05
CA HIS A 24 -5.26 3.70 -24.62
C HIS A 24 -6.10 2.54 -25.16
N ASP A 25 -5.85 2.12 -26.40
CA ASP A 25 -6.57 1.01 -27.03
C ASP A 25 -6.17 -0.33 -26.41
N LEU A 26 -4.89 -0.51 -26.08
CA LEU A 26 -4.37 -1.69 -25.41
C LEU A 26 -4.86 -1.83 -23.97
N GLU A 27 -4.90 -0.74 -23.21
CA GLU A 27 -5.40 -0.73 -21.84
C GLU A 27 -6.92 -1.04 -21.74
N ARG A 28 -7.65 -0.99 -22.85
CA ARG A 28 -9.07 -1.38 -22.95
C ARG A 28 -9.29 -2.85 -23.30
N LEU A 29 -8.25 -3.58 -23.67
CA LEU A 29 -8.40 -4.99 -23.98
C LEU A 29 -8.62 -5.80 -22.70
N PRO A 30 -9.57 -6.75 -22.69
CA PRO A 30 -9.76 -7.65 -21.57
C PRO A 30 -8.46 -8.42 -21.28
N GLY A 31 -8.05 -8.46 -20.02
CA GLY A 31 -6.82 -9.16 -19.61
C GLY A 31 -5.56 -8.30 -19.62
N VAL A 32 -5.55 -7.11 -20.21
CA VAL A 32 -4.43 -6.16 -20.15
C VAL A 32 -4.56 -5.31 -18.88
N LEU A 33 -3.52 -5.32 -18.05
CA LEU A 33 -3.50 -4.64 -16.75
C LEU A 33 -2.80 -3.27 -16.81
N ALA A 34 -1.69 -3.19 -17.58
CA ALA A 34 -0.94 -1.96 -17.76
C ALA A 34 -0.13 -2.00 -19.07
N VAL A 35 0.13 -0.81 -19.63
CA VAL A 35 0.95 -0.64 -20.82
C VAL A 35 1.97 0.47 -20.57
N GLU A 36 3.24 0.12 -20.63
CA GLU A 36 4.37 1.06 -20.50
C GLU A 36 5.15 1.17 -21.80
N PHE A 37 5.60 2.37 -22.15
CA PHE A 37 6.39 2.62 -23.34
C PHE A 37 7.76 3.20 -22.98
N ASP A 38 8.82 2.56 -23.45
CA ASP A 38 10.20 3.04 -23.35
C ASP A 38 10.54 3.83 -24.63
N TRP A 39 10.66 5.15 -24.47
CA TRP A 39 10.92 6.07 -25.57
C TRP A 39 12.33 5.96 -26.16
N GLU A 40 13.32 5.64 -25.32
CA GLU A 40 14.70 5.52 -25.77
C GLU A 40 14.95 4.24 -26.55
N ALA A 41 14.33 3.15 -26.12
CA ALA A 41 14.50 1.84 -26.73
C ALA A 41 13.40 1.51 -27.76
N GLN A 42 12.39 2.37 -27.95
CA GLN A 42 11.21 2.12 -28.81
C GLN A 42 10.53 0.76 -28.52
N ARG A 43 10.34 0.49 -27.20
CA ARG A 43 9.79 -0.78 -26.71
C ARG A 43 8.49 -0.53 -25.94
N LEU A 44 7.54 -1.42 -26.16
CA LEU A 44 6.25 -1.42 -25.46
C LEU A 44 6.24 -2.60 -24.49
N TRP A 45 5.91 -2.33 -23.23
CA TRP A 45 5.70 -3.36 -22.22
C TRP A 45 4.22 -3.47 -21.95
N VAL A 46 3.68 -4.70 -22.00
CA VAL A 46 2.27 -4.99 -21.72
C VAL A 46 2.20 -5.96 -20.57
N ASP A 47 1.63 -5.54 -19.46
CA ASP A 47 1.29 -6.39 -18.32
C ASP A 47 -0.11 -6.96 -18.54
N HIS A 48 -0.25 -8.28 -18.56
CA HIS A 48 -1.51 -8.96 -18.82
C HIS A 48 -1.71 -10.16 -17.90
N LEU A 49 -2.97 -10.59 -17.74
CA LEU A 49 -3.29 -11.83 -17.03
C LEU A 49 -2.84 -13.05 -17.86
N ASP A 50 -2.18 -13.98 -17.18
CA ASP A 50 -1.72 -15.24 -17.79
C ASP A 50 -2.89 -16.24 -17.83
N ASP A 51 -3.77 -16.08 -18.86
CA ASP A 51 -4.89 -16.97 -19.10
C ASP A 51 -4.66 -17.75 -20.39
N PRO A 52 -4.57 -19.10 -20.35
CA PRO A 52 -4.34 -19.93 -21.53
C PRO A 52 -5.47 -19.87 -22.58
N CYS A 53 -6.64 -19.35 -22.25
CA CYS A 53 -7.74 -19.13 -23.21
C CYS A 53 -7.62 -17.83 -24.01
N GLU A 54 -6.71 -16.92 -23.67
CA GLU A 54 -6.55 -15.61 -24.32
C GLU A 54 -5.33 -15.49 -25.26
N ALA A 55 -5.05 -16.49 -26.07
CA ALA A 55 -4.17 -16.32 -27.25
C ALA A 55 -4.62 -15.17 -28.19
N SER A 56 -5.79 -14.59 -27.92
CA SER A 56 -6.45 -13.61 -28.80
C SER A 56 -5.95 -12.15 -28.64
N TRP A 57 -5.28 -11.76 -27.53
CA TRP A 57 -4.83 -10.36 -27.40
C TRP A 57 -3.58 -10.08 -28.25
N SER A 58 -2.67 -11.04 -28.36
CA SER A 58 -1.48 -10.91 -29.19
C SER A 58 -1.83 -10.83 -30.68
N ASP A 59 -2.87 -11.54 -31.12
CA ASP A 59 -3.36 -11.51 -32.49
C ASP A 59 -4.15 -10.22 -32.78
N ARG A 60 -4.93 -9.73 -31.83
CA ARG A 60 -5.58 -8.40 -31.91
C ARG A 60 -4.57 -7.26 -31.92
N LEU A 61 -3.49 -7.37 -31.14
CA LEU A 61 -2.40 -6.40 -31.17
C LEU A 61 -1.70 -6.39 -32.52
N ARG A 62 -1.46 -7.55 -33.12
CA ARG A 62 -0.91 -7.66 -34.48
C ARG A 62 -1.79 -6.96 -35.49
N HIS A 63 -3.08 -7.24 -35.46
CA HIS A 63 -4.05 -6.64 -36.37
C HIS A 63 -4.11 -5.11 -36.22
N GLN A 64 -4.00 -4.57 -35.00
CA GLN A 64 -3.95 -3.14 -34.77
C GLN A 64 -2.62 -2.50 -35.20
N LEU A 65 -1.50 -3.17 -35.04
CA LEU A 65 -0.21 -2.69 -35.53
C LEU A 65 -0.11 -2.71 -37.05
N GLU A 66 -0.72 -3.70 -37.73
CA GLU A 66 -0.83 -3.78 -39.18
C GLU A 66 -1.82 -2.74 -39.75
N MET A 67 -2.92 -2.48 -39.04
CA MET A 67 -3.88 -1.41 -39.42
C MET A 67 -3.33 0.00 -39.21
N ALA A 68 -2.35 0.19 -38.31
CA ALA A 68 -1.68 1.48 -38.11
C ALA A 68 -0.76 1.88 -39.29
N ASP A 69 -0.43 0.94 -40.19
CA ASP A 69 0.31 1.19 -41.44
C ASP A 69 -0.60 1.57 -42.63
N SER A 70 -1.94 1.37 -42.52
CA SER A 70 -2.90 1.73 -43.58
C SER A 70 -3.68 3.00 -43.19
N VAL A 71 -3.42 4.10 -43.92
CA VAL A 71 -4.11 5.37 -43.75
C VAL A 71 -5.50 5.31 -44.36
N ALA A 72 -6.55 5.24 -43.54
CA ALA A 72 -7.89 5.72 -43.92
C ALA A 72 -8.71 6.10 -42.63
N PRO A 73 -9.55 7.14 -42.67
CA PRO A 73 -10.25 7.63 -41.48
C PRO A 73 -11.36 6.69 -41.05
N CYS A 74 -11.46 6.42 -39.75
CA CYS A 74 -12.47 5.57 -39.12
C CYS A 74 -13.90 6.14 -39.27
N PRO A 75 -14.90 5.30 -39.60
CA PRO A 75 -16.31 5.62 -39.41
C PRO A 75 -16.72 5.35 -37.94
N SER A 76 -17.35 6.32 -37.36
CA SER A 76 -17.99 6.25 -36.04
C SER A 76 -19.30 5.45 -36.09
N THR A 77 -19.26 4.16 -35.79
CA THR A 77 -20.45 3.42 -35.27
C THR A 77 -20.05 2.03 -34.79
N TRP A 78 -20.03 1.83 -33.48
CA TRP A 78 -20.02 0.51 -32.88
C TRP A 78 -21.37 0.27 -32.20
N SER A 79 -22.13 -0.68 -32.73
CA SER A 79 -23.36 -1.17 -32.11
C SER A 79 -23.03 -2.23 -31.06
N SER A 80 -23.62 -2.06 -29.88
CA SER A 80 -23.60 -2.99 -28.76
C SER A 80 -24.44 -4.24 -29.05
N SER A 81 -23.81 -5.41 -29.09
CA SER A 81 -24.49 -6.70 -28.93
C SER A 81 -23.59 -7.65 -28.14
N PRO A 82 -24.09 -8.35 -27.12
CA PRO A 82 -23.27 -9.24 -26.29
C PRO A 82 -22.97 -10.56 -26.97
N PRO A 83 -21.79 -11.19 -26.75
CA PRO A 83 -21.47 -12.49 -27.33
C PRO A 83 -22.15 -13.64 -26.58
N VAL A 84 -22.58 -14.60 -27.39
CA VAL A 84 -23.24 -15.84 -27.04
C VAL A 84 -22.34 -16.74 -26.18
N ALA A 85 -22.95 -17.37 -25.18
CA ALA A 85 -22.29 -18.30 -24.26
C ALA A 85 -21.67 -19.50 -24.98
N CYS A 86 -20.40 -19.78 -24.73
CA CYS A 86 -19.75 -21.02 -25.11
C CYS A 86 -20.21 -22.16 -24.19
N ARG A 87 -20.85 -23.16 -24.77
CA ARG A 87 -21.13 -24.48 -24.17
C ARG A 87 -19.84 -25.29 -24.13
N ALA A 88 -19.56 -25.86 -22.98
CA ALA A 88 -18.50 -26.85 -22.81
C ALA A 88 -18.88 -28.17 -23.47
N GLU A 89 -18.13 -28.59 -24.48
CA GLU A 89 -18.10 -29.99 -24.95
C GLU A 89 -16.75 -30.57 -24.60
N SER A 90 -16.79 -31.68 -23.85
CA SER A 90 -15.66 -32.50 -23.47
C SER A 90 -15.23 -33.35 -24.66
N SER A 91 -14.02 -33.17 -25.19
CA SER A 91 -13.36 -34.18 -25.97
C SER A 91 -11.87 -34.22 -25.67
N SER A 92 -11.38 -35.45 -25.44
CA SER A 92 -10.01 -35.86 -25.21
C SER A 92 -9.13 -35.50 -26.39
N ALA A 93 -8.14 -34.64 -26.22
CA ALA A 93 -7.07 -34.43 -27.19
C ALA A 93 -5.73 -34.16 -26.47
N SER A 94 -4.70 -34.80 -27.01
CA SER A 94 -3.30 -34.79 -26.60
C SER A 94 -2.70 -33.39 -26.45
N PRO A 95 -1.61 -33.19 -25.67
CA PRO A 95 -1.04 -31.89 -25.44
C PRO A 95 -0.54 -31.22 -26.72
N PRO A 96 -0.78 -29.91 -26.91
CA PRO A 96 -0.34 -29.21 -28.10
C PRO A 96 1.19 -29.02 -28.10
N ALA A 97 1.75 -29.22 -29.30
CA ALA A 97 3.15 -29.01 -29.60
C ALA A 97 3.59 -27.56 -29.35
N THR A 98 4.84 -27.42 -28.93
CA THR A 98 5.55 -26.14 -28.76
C THR A 98 5.28 -25.12 -29.88
N PRO A 99 5.01 -23.86 -29.57
CA PRO A 99 4.74 -22.84 -30.60
C PRO A 99 5.98 -22.61 -31.46
N ARG A 100 5.79 -22.73 -32.76
CA ARG A 100 6.82 -22.40 -33.77
C ARG A 100 7.13 -20.90 -33.70
N ALA A 101 8.41 -20.58 -33.53
CA ALA A 101 8.92 -19.21 -33.62
C ALA A 101 8.60 -18.58 -34.99
N LEU A 102 8.05 -17.41 -34.99
CA LEU A 102 7.69 -16.64 -36.19
C LEU A 102 8.85 -15.69 -36.57
N PRO A 103 9.18 -15.59 -37.86
CA PRO A 103 10.25 -14.68 -38.30
C PRO A 103 9.82 -13.23 -38.14
N GLY A 104 10.59 -12.47 -37.35
CA GLY A 104 10.44 -11.02 -37.21
C GLY A 104 9.95 -10.52 -35.84
N LEU A 105 9.47 -11.38 -34.93
CA LEU A 105 9.18 -11.03 -33.54
C LEU A 105 10.14 -11.79 -32.61
N ASN A 106 11.10 -11.11 -32.06
CA ASN A 106 11.89 -11.63 -30.95
C ASN A 106 11.09 -11.45 -29.64
N VAL A 107 10.35 -12.48 -29.25
CA VAL A 107 9.80 -12.58 -27.90
C VAL A 107 10.95 -13.00 -26.99
N VAL A 108 11.57 -12.04 -26.35
CA VAL A 108 12.56 -12.29 -25.30
C VAL A 108 11.81 -12.14 -23.98
N THR A 109 11.56 -13.26 -23.28
CA THR A 109 11.24 -13.19 -21.85
C THR A 109 12.49 -12.65 -21.15
N PRO A 110 12.45 -11.45 -20.57
CA PRO A 110 13.63 -10.93 -19.90
C PRO A 110 13.92 -11.79 -18.67
N PRO A 111 15.21 -12.01 -18.35
CA PRO A 111 15.57 -12.50 -17.02
C PRO A 111 14.94 -11.57 -15.99
N PRO A 112 14.59 -12.05 -14.77
CA PRO A 112 14.04 -11.23 -13.73
C PRO A 112 14.95 -10.02 -13.52
N VAL A 113 14.49 -8.86 -13.99
CA VAL A 113 15.26 -7.61 -13.88
C VAL A 113 15.32 -7.29 -12.40
N ASP A 114 16.52 -7.37 -11.82
CA ASP A 114 16.75 -6.84 -10.47
C ASP A 114 16.31 -5.37 -10.50
N PRO A 115 15.20 -5.02 -9.83
CA PRO A 115 14.66 -3.66 -9.88
C PRO A 115 15.61 -2.63 -9.27
N GLY A 116 16.70 -3.07 -8.63
CA GLY A 116 17.77 -2.25 -8.12
C GLY A 116 18.76 -1.72 -9.17
N VAL A 117 18.88 -2.36 -10.33
CA VAL A 117 19.88 -1.98 -11.33
C VAL A 117 19.53 -0.64 -12.00
N GLY A 118 18.28 -0.43 -12.39
CA GLY A 118 17.84 0.81 -13.02
C GLY A 118 17.93 2.02 -12.08
N GLU A 119 17.56 1.84 -10.81
CA GLU A 119 17.54 2.94 -9.83
C GLU A 119 18.93 3.28 -9.28
N ARG A 120 19.83 2.29 -9.14
CA ARG A 120 21.26 2.56 -8.86
C ARG A 120 21.91 3.37 -9.98
N ALA A 121 21.52 3.11 -11.22
CA ALA A 121 21.94 3.92 -12.36
C ALA A 121 21.42 5.37 -12.28
N HIS A 122 20.18 5.58 -11.85
CA HIS A 122 19.63 6.92 -11.63
C HIS A 122 20.32 7.67 -10.47
N ALA A 123 20.59 7.00 -9.33
CA ALA A 123 21.35 7.59 -8.22
C ALA A 123 22.75 8.01 -8.66
N ARG A 124 23.45 7.14 -9.38
CA ARG A 124 24.78 7.41 -9.91
C ARG A 124 24.78 8.57 -10.91
N ARG A 125 23.74 8.64 -11.76
CA ARG A 125 23.55 9.78 -12.67
C ARG A 125 23.37 11.09 -11.91
N ALA A 126 22.52 11.12 -10.86
CA ALA A 126 22.31 12.32 -10.04
C ALA A 126 23.60 12.77 -9.30
N GLN A 127 24.38 11.83 -8.79
CA GLN A 127 25.70 12.14 -8.20
C GLN A 127 26.67 12.71 -9.25
N LEU A 128 26.72 12.13 -10.45
CA LEU A 128 27.54 12.65 -11.55
C LEU A 128 27.11 14.05 -11.98
N ARG A 129 25.80 14.36 -11.93
CA ARG A 129 25.26 15.71 -12.19
C ARG A 129 25.79 16.71 -11.18
N LEU A 130 25.76 16.39 -9.88
CA LEU A 130 26.32 17.26 -8.84
C LEU A 130 27.83 17.48 -9.00
N ILE A 131 28.59 16.44 -9.32
CA ILE A 131 30.02 16.56 -9.57
C ILE A 131 30.30 17.47 -10.76
N ARG A 132 29.56 17.30 -11.87
CA ARG A 132 29.70 18.15 -13.07
C ARG A 132 29.33 19.60 -12.76
N ALA A 133 28.21 19.84 -12.08
CA ALA A 133 27.79 21.18 -11.69
C ALA A 133 28.79 21.83 -10.73
N GLY A 134 29.36 21.05 -9.78
CA GLY A 134 30.42 21.51 -8.90
C GLY A 134 31.70 21.89 -9.63
N LEU A 135 32.14 21.06 -10.60
CA LEU A 135 33.27 21.40 -11.48
C LEU A 135 33.00 22.66 -12.32
N GLY A 136 31.82 22.78 -12.89
CA GLY A 136 31.40 23.99 -13.63
C GLY A 136 31.44 25.22 -12.74
N GLY A 137 30.97 25.12 -11.48
CA GLY A 137 31.02 26.19 -10.49
C GLY A 137 32.46 26.58 -10.12
N LEU A 138 33.33 25.60 -9.92
CA LEU A 138 34.75 25.83 -9.63
C LEU A 138 35.46 26.55 -10.80
N VAL A 139 35.16 26.15 -12.05
CA VAL A 139 35.69 26.79 -13.25
C VAL A 139 35.14 28.22 -13.38
N LEU A 140 33.86 28.45 -13.07
CA LEU A 140 33.26 29.79 -13.09
C LEU A 140 33.93 30.70 -12.06
N VAL A 141 34.14 30.24 -10.82
CA VAL A 141 34.84 31.03 -9.79
C VAL A 141 36.29 31.27 -10.17
N ALA A 142 37.02 30.26 -10.64
CA ALA A 142 38.40 30.41 -11.09
C ALA A 142 38.52 31.38 -12.26
N SER A 143 37.54 31.37 -13.20
CA SER A 143 37.54 32.28 -14.35
C SER A 143 37.36 33.74 -13.94
N ALA A 144 36.69 34.04 -12.81
CA ALA A 144 36.55 35.40 -12.31
C ALA A 144 37.85 36.05 -11.90
N PHE A 145 38.88 35.23 -11.57
CA PHE A 145 40.25 35.69 -11.23
C PHE A 145 41.20 35.61 -12.44
N ALA A 146 40.71 35.27 -13.61
CA ALA A 146 41.55 35.14 -14.81
C ALA A 146 42.06 36.52 -15.31
N PRO A 147 43.31 36.60 -15.77
CA PRO A 147 43.95 37.87 -16.08
C PRO A 147 43.43 38.52 -17.39
N SER A 148 42.74 37.77 -18.23
CA SER A 148 42.19 38.32 -19.47
C SER A 148 40.65 38.09 -19.63
N PRO A 149 39.96 39.04 -20.26
CA PRO A 149 38.50 38.89 -20.51
C PRO A 149 38.14 37.65 -21.34
N ALA A 150 39.06 37.19 -22.20
CA ALA A 150 38.87 36.01 -23.02
C ALA A 150 38.78 34.75 -22.19
N TRP A 151 39.64 34.56 -21.21
CA TRP A 151 39.60 33.41 -20.27
C TRP A 151 38.37 33.44 -19.36
N GLN A 152 37.99 34.66 -18.94
CA GLN A 152 36.71 34.80 -18.17
C GLN A 152 35.52 34.31 -18.98
N ARG A 153 35.38 34.75 -20.25
CA ARG A 153 34.29 34.30 -21.13
C ARG A 153 34.34 32.83 -21.45
N LEU A 154 35.53 32.22 -21.60
CA LEU A 154 35.67 30.78 -21.81
C LEU A 154 35.18 29.97 -20.60
N GLY A 155 35.52 30.41 -19.40
CA GLY A 155 35.05 29.77 -18.17
C GLY A 155 33.53 29.87 -17.97
N GLN A 156 32.96 31.04 -18.27
CA GLN A 156 31.52 31.29 -18.26
C GLN A 156 30.80 30.41 -19.29
N ALA A 157 31.29 30.35 -20.53
CA ALA A 157 30.73 29.50 -21.58
C ALA A 157 30.79 28.01 -21.20
N PHE A 158 31.91 27.56 -20.63
CA PHE A 158 32.02 26.20 -20.13
C PHE A 158 30.97 25.87 -19.04
N ALA A 159 30.80 26.78 -18.08
CA ALA A 159 29.81 26.60 -17.00
C ALA A 159 28.38 26.55 -17.57
N ILE A 160 28.04 27.37 -18.54
CA ILE A 160 26.75 27.38 -19.25
C ILE A 160 26.53 26.03 -19.96
N VAL A 161 27.52 25.57 -20.72
CA VAL A 161 27.40 24.28 -21.44
C VAL A 161 27.18 23.13 -20.46
N VAL A 162 27.97 23.07 -19.38
CA VAL A 162 27.84 22.03 -18.34
C VAL A 162 26.43 22.03 -17.74
N GLY A 163 25.86 23.20 -17.46
CA GLY A 163 24.50 23.29 -16.93
C GLY A 163 23.43 22.94 -17.99
N LEU A 164 23.61 23.35 -19.25
CA LEU A 164 22.65 23.08 -20.32
C LEU A 164 22.60 21.63 -20.79
N VAL A 165 23.67 20.86 -20.67
CA VAL A 165 23.72 19.45 -21.12
C VAL A 165 22.54 18.63 -20.61
N GLU A 166 22.06 18.92 -19.41
CA GLU A 166 20.95 18.19 -18.77
C GLU A 166 19.58 18.85 -19.07
N ILE A 167 19.55 20.18 -19.12
CA ILE A 167 18.31 20.96 -19.22
C ILE A 167 17.82 21.07 -20.66
N ALA A 168 18.74 21.23 -21.63
CA ALA A 168 18.38 21.49 -23.00
C ALA A 168 17.63 20.34 -23.69
N PRO A 169 17.96 19.07 -23.51
CA PRO A 169 17.19 17.95 -24.08
C PRO A 169 15.75 17.92 -23.57
N ALA A 170 15.56 18.14 -22.26
CA ALA A 170 14.24 18.16 -21.63
C ALA A 170 13.40 19.36 -22.12
N ALA A 171 14.02 20.52 -22.24
CA ALA A 171 13.40 21.72 -22.79
C ALA A 171 12.98 21.53 -24.27
N TRP A 172 13.85 20.93 -25.07
CA TRP A 172 13.59 20.64 -26.49
C TRP A 172 12.39 19.70 -26.65
N LEU A 173 12.36 18.60 -25.84
CA LEU A 173 11.28 17.63 -25.88
C LEU A 173 9.94 18.28 -25.48
N ALA A 174 9.92 19.06 -24.39
CA ALA A 174 8.74 19.78 -23.92
C ALA A 174 8.20 20.76 -24.96
N THR A 175 9.09 21.56 -25.60
CA THR A 175 8.73 22.54 -26.65
C THR A 175 8.17 21.83 -27.87
N ARG A 176 8.77 20.71 -28.29
CA ARG A 176 8.27 19.91 -29.42
C ARG A 176 6.88 19.34 -29.16
N GLN A 177 6.55 19.04 -27.90
CA GLN A 177 5.22 18.59 -27.46
C GLN A 177 4.23 19.78 -27.26
N ARG A 178 4.60 21.00 -27.61
CA ARG A 178 3.83 22.22 -27.37
C ARG A 178 3.46 22.45 -25.91
N ARG A 179 4.27 21.96 -24.97
CA ARG A 179 4.11 22.18 -23.55
C ARG A 179 5.21 23.13 -23.07
N LEU A 180 4.80 24.30 -22.56
CA LEU A 180 5.71 25.21 -21.86
C LEU A 180 6.05 24.62 -20.48
N GLY A 181 7.10 23.80 -20.43
CA GLY A 181 7.62 23.21 -19.18
C GLY A 181 8.67 24.14 -18.55
N ILE A 182 8.99 23.86 -17.29
CA ILE A 182 9.98 24.60 -16.48
C ILE A 182 11.34 24.70 -17.19
N HIS A 183 11.81 23.61 -17.79
CA HIS A 183 13.08 23.53 -18.50
C HIS A 183 13.13 24.50 -19.69
N ALA A 184 12.01 24.66 -20.42
CA ALA A 184 11.93 25.60 -21.53
C ALA A 184 12.04 27.07 -21.08
N LEU A 185 11.43 27.41 -19.93
CA LEU A 185 11.52 28.73 -19.32
C LEU A 185 12.96 29.06 -18.87
N VAL A 186 13.65 28.10 -18.25
CA VAL A 186 15.04 28.28 -17.80
C VAL A 186 15.99 28.45 -18.99
N VAL A 187 15.84 27.64 -20.05
CA VAL A 187 16.63 27.79 -21.26
C VAL A 187 16.38 29.15 -21.90
N ALA A 188 15.11 29.60 -21.99
CA ALA A 188 14.78 30.95 -22.50
C ALA A 188 15.42 32.06 -21.65
N ALA A 189 15.43 31.89 -20.31
CA ALA A 189 16.08 32.86 -19.42
C ALA A 189 17.61 32.89 -19.59
N ILE A 190 18.27 31.72 -19.73
CA ILE A 190 19.71 31.64 -20.01
C ILE A 190 20.05 32.32 -21.34
N LEU A 191 19.29 32.03 -22.41
CA LEU A 191 19.49 32.65 -23.70
C LEU A 191 19.24 34.17 -23.67
N GLY A 192 18.22 34.62 -22.94
CA GLY A 192 17.92 36.01 -22.71
C GLY A 192 19.04 36.77 -22.01
N ALA A 193 19.62 36.18 -20.94
CA ALA A 193 20.77 36.73 -20.22
C ALA A 193 22.02 36.84 -21.13
N LEU A 194 22.23 35.83 -21.99
CA LEU A 194 23.34 35.89 -22.98
C LEU A 194 23.15 37.02 -24.01
N VAL A 195 21.92 37.25 -24.48
CA VAL A 195 21.62 38.36 -25.41
C VAL A 195 21.88 39.71 -24.76
N LEU A 196 21.63 39.85 -23.46
CA LEU A 196 21.94 41.08 -22.71
C LEU A 196 23.44 41.23 -22.40
N GLY A 197 24.27 40.22 -22.68
CA GLY A 197 25.68 40.23 -22.35
C GLY A 197 26.00 39.83 -20.90
N GLU A 198 25.01 39.38 -20.13
CA GLU A 198 25.13 38.99 -18.72
C GLU A 198 25.57 37.51 -18.57
N TRP A 199 26.84 37.23 -18.99
CA TRP A 199 27.39 35.88 -19.05
C TRP A 199 27.53 35.23 -17.69
N ASN A 200 27.86 36.00 -16.63
CA ASN A 200 27.97 35.48 -15.28
C ASN A 200 26.64 34.96 -14.76
N GLU A 201 25.57 35.69 -15.01
CA GLU A 201 24.21 35.36 -14.58
C GLU A 201 23.67 34.18 -15.35
N ALA A 202 23.91 34.11 -16.66
CA ALA A 202 23.57 32.93 -17.46
C ALA A 202 24.26 31.67 -16.96
N ALA A 203 25.56 31.76 -16.62
CA ALA A 203 26.32 30.64 -16.08
C ALA A 203 25.83 30.22 -14.71
N ALA A 204 25.59 31.18 -13.81
CA ALA A 204 25.06 30.90 -12.48
C ALA A 204 23.68 30.24 -12.53
N LEU A 205 22.78 30.78 -13.40
CA LEU A 205 21.45 30.19 -13.58
C LEU A 205 21.52 28.74 -14.06
N ALA A 206 22.33 28.44 -15.06
CA ALA A 206 22.51 27.11 -15.61
C ALA A 206 23.02 26.11 -14.56
N LEU A 207 24.05 26.51 -13.80
CA LEU A 207 24.63 25.64 -12.77
C LEU A 207 23.71 25.44 -11.56
N LEU A 208 23.13 26.52 -11.04
CA LEU A 208 22.26 26.43 -9.86
C LEU A 208 20.99 25.64 -10.15
N PHE A 209 20.44 25.74 -11.36
CA PHE A 209 19.31 24.91 -11.75
C PHE A 209 19.70 23.44 -11.87
N ALA A 210 20.86 23.13 -12.45
CA ALA A 210 21.38 21.75 -12.51
C ALA A 210 21.62 21.16 -11.10
N VAL A 211 22.11 21.96 -10.16
CA VAL A 211 22.27 21.57 -8.75
C VAL A 211 20.90 21.31 -8.10
N SER A 212 19.93 22.20 -8.32
CA SER A 212 18.58 22.08 -7.77
C SER A 212 17.91 20.78 -8.24
N GLU A 213 17.98 20.46 -9.52
CA GLU A 213 17.41 19.25 -10.12
C GLU A 213 18.10 17.97 -9.58
N ALA A 214 19.42 18.02 -9.41
CA ALA A 214 20.18 16.92 -8.84
C ALA A 214 19.82 16.68 -7.36
N LEU A 215 19.69 17.75 -6.56
CA LEU A 215 19.26 17.68 -5.16
C LEU A 215 17.82 17.13 -5.02
N GLU A 216 16.92 17.55 -5.90
CA GLU A 216 15.56 17.01 -5.97
C GLU A 216 15.59 15.50 -6.19
N THR A 217 16.30 15.05 -7.21
CA THR A 217 16.43 13.63 -7.55
C THR A 217 16.99 12.83 -6.38
N LEU A 218 18.07 13.30 -5.74
CA LEU A 218 18.70 12.63 -4.60
C LEU A 218 17.78 12.58 -3.37
N THR A 219 17.03 13.64 -3.12
CA THR A 219 16.10 13.71 -1.98
C THR A 219 14.97 12.69 -2.13
N LEU A 220 14.36 12.64 -3.31
CA LEU A 220 13.33 11.65 -3.64
C LEU A 220 13.87 10.21 -3.57
N GLN A 221 15.14 9.99 -3.99
CA GLN A 221 15.77 8.69 -3.89
C GLN A 221 16.03 8.26 -2.45
N ARG A 222 16.59 9.15 -1.61
CA ARG A 222 16.83 8.83 -0.17
C ARG A 222 15.53 8.47 0.55
N ALA A 223 14.44 9.17 0.25
CA ALA A 223 13.12 8.83 0.80
C ALA A 223 12.68 7.42 0.34
N ARG A 224 12.99 7.02 -0.90
CA ARG A 224 12.70 5.69 -1.46
C ARG A 224 13.59 4.59 -0.86
N ASP A 225 14.87 4.85 -0.68
CA ASP A 225 15.85 3.89 -0.14
C ASP A 225 15.54 3.53 1.32
N SER A 226 14.98 4.44 2.09
CA SER A 226 14.53 4.17 3.47
C SER A 226 13.44 3.10 3.54
N ILE A 227 12.56 3.02 2.54
CA ILE A 227 11.53 1.96 2.44
C ILE A 227 12.19 0.63 2.04
N ARG A 228 13.18 0.66 1.15
CA ARG A 228 13.90 -0.56 0.72
C ARG A 228 14.73 -1.18 1.82
N ALA A 229 15.38 -0.37 2.65
CA ALA A 229 16.17 -0.87 3.76
C ALA A 229 15.36 -1.73 4.74
N LEU A 230 14.05 -1.45 4.89
CA LEU A 230 13.14 -2.29 5.67
C LEU A 230 12.90 -3.66 5.01
N LEU A 231 13.07 -3.76 3.70
CA LEU A 231 12.73 -4.91 2.86
C LEU A 231 13.95 -5.73 2.44
N ALA A 232 15.17 -5.19 2.63
CA ALA A 232 16.44 -5.86 2.28
C ALA A 232 16.81 -7.02 3.22
N GLN A 233 15.96 -7.35 4.20
CA GLN A 233 16.23 -8.40 5.18
C GLN A 233 15.79 -9.80 4.71
N THR A 234 15.17 -9.94 3.52
CA THR A 234 14.73 -11.25 3.03
C THR A 234 15.89 -11.99 2.39
N PRO A 235 16.20 -13.23 2.82
CA PRO A 235 17.24 -14.04 2.23
C PRO A 235 16.92 -14.36 0.77
N THR A 236 17.93 -14.31 -0.08
CA THR A 236 17.82 -14.72 -1.49
C THR A 236 17.93 -16.23 -1.68
N THR A 237 18.39 -16.95 -0.64
CA THR A 237 18.57 -18.40 -0.62
C THR A 237 17.79 -19.03 0.51
N ALA A 238 17.44 -20.30 0.37
CA ALA A 238 16.78 -21.11 1.38
C ALA A 238 17.38 -22.51 1.45
N ASN A 239 17.31 -23.14 2.62
CA ASN A 239 17.80 -24.50 2.84
C ASN A 239 16.64 -25.49 2.65
N ARG A 240 16.53 -26.09 1.47
CA ARG A 240 15.50 -27.08 1.12
C ARG A 240 15.81 -28.42 1.76
N LEU A 241 14.79 -29.11 2.29
CA LEU A 241 14.86 -30.45 2.82
C LEU A 241 14.44 -31.43 1.69
N VAL A 242 15.41 -32.20 1.18
CA VAL A 242 15.17 -33.23 0.18
C VAL A 242 15.23 -34.60 0.88
N PRO A 243 14.29 -35.52 0.62
CA PRO A 243 14.40 -36.88 1.15
C PRO A 243 15.73 -37.51 0.73
N ALA A 244 16.47 -38.09 1.67
CA ALA A 244 17.69 -38.82 1.34
C ALA A 244 17.35 -40.00 0.44
N SER A 245 18.09 -40.17 -0.67
CA SER A 245 17.90 -41.30 -1.58
C SER A 245 18.09 -42.62 -0.84
N GLU A 246 17.31 -43.66 -1.19
CA GLU A 246 17.25 -44.98 -0.56
C GLU A 246 18.59 -45.74 -0.45
N SER A 247 19.70 -45.17 -0.92
CA SER A 247 21.01 -45.77 -0.87
C SER A 247 21.71 -45.70 0.50
N ALA A 248 21.12 -45.02 1.51
CA ALA A 248 21.71 -44.84 2.84
C ALA A 248 20.97 -45.63 3.92
N SER A 249 20.85 -46.96 3.75
CA SER A 249 20.08 -47.84 4.65
C SER A 249 20.71 -48.08 6.03
N ASN A 250 21.78 -47.40 6.45
CA ASN A 250 22.44 -47.56 7.73
C ASN A 250 22.62 -46.28 8.56
N SER A 251 21.84 -45.22 8.33
CA SER A 251 21.95 -43.98 9.09
C SER A 251 20.82 -43.83 10.13
N PRO A 252 21.06 -43.16 11.28
CA PRO A 252 20.04 -42.94 12.30
C PRO A 252 18.82 -42.17 11.76
N PRO A 253 17.62 -42.28 12.38
CA PRO A 253 16.37 -41.68 11.89
C PRO A 253 16.40 -40.18 11.69
N ASP A 254 17.37 -39.45 12.24
CA ASP A 254 17.58 -38.01 12.01
C ASP A 254 18.23 -37.66 10.66
N SER A 255 18.69 -38.63 9.89
CA SER A 255 19.31 -38.45 8.58
C SER A 255 18.38 -38.67 7.38
N ALA A 256 17.07 -38.69 7.62
CA ALA A 256 16.05 -38.89 6.57
C ALA A 256 15.98 -37.77 5.52
N PHE A 257 16.56 -36.59 5.78
CA PHE A 257 16.55 -35.43 4.89
C PHE A 257 17.93 -34.85 4.70
N GLN A 258 18.25 -34.52 3.45
CA GLN A 258 19.46 -33.83 3.05
C GLN A 258 19.16 -32.35 2.85
N LEU A 259 20.05 -31.45 3.34
CA LEU A 259 19.89 -30.00 3.19
C LEU A 259 20.55 -29.56 1.87
N GLU A 260 19.80 -28.92 1.02
CA GLU A 260 20.24 -28.32 -0.22
C GLU A 260 20.00 -26.81 -0.18
N THR A 261 21.04 -26.00 -0.29
CA THR A 261 20.88 -24.54 -0.38
C THR A 261 20.58 -24.15 -1.81
N VAL A 262 19.36 -23.60 -2.01
CA VAL A 262 18.86 -23.22 -3.34
C VAL A 262 18.38 -21.76 -3.31
N PRO A 263 18.25 -21.09 -4.48
CA PRO A 263 17.61 -19.79 -4.54
C PRO A 263 16.17 -19.85 -4.01
N ALA A 264 15.77 -18.93 -3.14
CA ALA A 264 14.41 -18.90 -2.56
C ALA A 264 13.31 -18.84 -3.64
N ALA A 265 13.59 -18.19 -4.76
CA ALA A 265 12.68 -18.10 -5.91
C ALA A 265 12.44 -19.45 -6.63
N SER A 266 13.28 -20.48 -6.40
CA SER A 266 13.11 -21.81 -7.02
C SER A 266 12.21 -22.74 -6.23
N ILE A 267 11.87 -22.39 -4.99
CA ILE A 267 11.07 -23.21 -4.08
C ILE A 267 9.58 -23.02 -4.37
N ARG A 268 8.87 -24.13 -4.41
CA ARG A 268 7.42 -24.16 -4.68
C ARG A 268 6.60 -24.37 -3.41
N PRO A 269 5.33 -23.93 -3.39
CA PRO A 269 4.41 -24.26 -2.31
C PRO A 269 4.32 -25.79 -2.11
N GLY A 270 4.33 -26.22 -0.84
CA GLY A 270 4.35 -27.64 -0.44
C GLY A 270 5.75 -28.22 -0.20
N GLU A 271 6.82 -27.59 -0.67
CA GLU A 271 8.20 -28.00 -0.36
C GLU A 271 8.57 -27.65 1.08
N ARG A 272 9.50 -28.45 1.66
CA ARG A 272 9.97 -28.23 3.03
C ARG A 272 11.30 -27.51 3.03
N ILE A 273 11.42 -26.54 3.94
CA ILE A 273 12.66 -25.79 4.17
C ILE A 273 13.00 -25.76 5.65
N ARG A 274 14.28 -25.68 5.97
CA ARG A 274 14.80 -25.51 7.34
C ARG A 274 15.33 -24.11 7.53
N VAL A 275 14.91 -23.46 8.62
CA VAL A 275 15.43 -22.16 9.05
C VAL A 275 16.09 -22.34 10.41
N ARG A 276 17.40 -22.02 10.46
CA ARG A 276 18.20 -22.15 11.67
C ARG A 276 18.01 -20.96 12.59
N ALA A 277 18.44 -21.10 13.83
CA ALA A 277 18.48 -20.02 14.80
C ALA A 277 19.26 -18.81 14.25
N GLY A 278 18.68 -17.62 14.39
CA GLY A 278 19.24 -16.36 13.89
C GLY A 278 19.10 -16.13 12.38
N GLU A 279 18.63 -17.11 11.61
CA GLU A 279 18.39 -16.92 10.18
C GLU A 279 17.06 -16.20 9.93
N ALA A 280 17.00 -15.39 8.88
CA ALA A 280 15.76 -14.82 8.42
C ALA A 280 14.95 -15.85 7.61
N VAL A 281 13.63 -15.88 7.80
CA VAL A 281 12.71 -16.75 7.09
C VAL A 281 12.63 -16.33 5.62
N PRO A 282 12.94 -17.23 4.66
CA PRO A 282 13.01 -16.85 3.25
C PRO A 282 11.65 -16.79 2.54
N LEU A 283 10.68 -17.59 2.98
CA LEU A 283 9.35 -17.75 2.37
C LEU A 283 8.27 -17.91 3.43
N ASP A 284 7.03 -17.55 3.09
CA ASP A 284 5.87 -17.78 3.96
C ASP A 284 5.62 -19.29 4.07
N GLY A 285 5.38 -19.78 5.29
CA GLY A 285 5.15 -21.20 5.51
C GLY A 285 4.52 -21.49 6.87
N ARG A 286 4.19 -22.78 7.05
CA ARG A 286 3.66 -23.31 8.32
C ARG A 286 4.71 -24.22 8.95
N ILE A 287 4.93 -24.05 10.25
CA ILE A 287 5.87 -24.88 11.02
C ILE A 287 5.32 -26.31 11.08
N VAL A 288 6.14 -27.29 10.73
CA VAL A 288 5.83 -28.73 10.85
C VAL A 288 6.64 -29.40 11.94
N ALA A 289 7.82 -28.86 12.27
CA ALA A 289 8.66 -29.35 13.36
C ALA A 289 9.49 -28.20 13.97
N GLY A 290 9.80 -28.35 15.25
CA GLY A 290 10.57 -27.35 16.00
C GLY A 290 9.70 -26.37 16.77
N TYR A 291 10.34 -25.68 17.72
CA TYR A 291 9.77 -24.62 18.55
C TYR A 291 10.74 -23.45 18.55
N THR A 292 10.23 -22.22 18.46
CA THR A 292 11.06 -21.03 18.45
C THR A 292 10.30 -19.78 18.87
N GLN A 293 11.05 -18.71 19.11
CA GLN A 293 10.53 -17.34 19.16
C GLN A 293 10.92 -16.61 17.86
N VAL A 294 9.96 -16.05 17.18
CA VAL A 294 10.19 -15.36 15.90
C VAL A 294 10.09 -13.84 16.09
N ASP A 295 11.14 -13.12 15.74
CA ASP A 295 11.11 -11.65 15.67
C ASP A 295 10.45 -11.21 14.36
N GLN A 296 9.26 -10.67 14.46
CA GLN A 296 8.46 -10.17 13.35
C GLN A 296 8.47 -8.64 13.25
N ARG A 297 9.37 -7.96 13.95
CA ARG A 297 9.45 -6.48 14.01
C ARG A 297 9.52 -5.82 12.65
N ALA A 298 10.23 -6.44 11.71
CA ALA A 298 10.36 -5.92 10.35
C ALA A 298 9.03 -5.87 9.59
N LEU A 299 8.07 -6.74 9.94
CA LEU A 299 6.75 -6.85 9.30
C LEU A 299 5.67 -6.15 10.13
N THR A 300 5.56 -6.53 11.41
CA THR A 300 4.47 -6.08 12.28
C THR A 300 4.81 -4.80 13.05
N GLY A 301 6.09 -4.45 13.17
CA GLY A 301 6.57 -3.36 14.03
C GLY A 301 6.50 -3.67 15.53
N GLU A 302 6.18 -4.91 15.92
CA GLU A 302 6.17 -5.34 17.32
C GLU A 302 7.58 -5.68 17.80
N SER A 303 7.99 -5.14 18.96
CA SER A 303 9.34 -5.34 19.48
C SER A 303 9.53 -6.66 20.23
N VAL A 304 8.45 -7.32 20.61
CA VAL A 304 8.49 -8.58 21.39
C VAL A 304 8.43 -9.76 20.42
N PRO A 305 9.42 -10.69 20.47
CA PRO A 305 9.36 -11.92 19.70
C PRO A 305 8.12 -12.76 20.05
N VAL A 306 7.54 -13.39 19.04
CA VAL A 306 6.32 -14.21 19.18
C VAL A 306 6.71 -15.69 19.24
N ALA A 307 6.27 -16.38 20.28
CA ALA A 307 6.43 -17.84 20.40
C ALA A 307 5.65 -18.54 19.29
N LYS A 308 6.26 -19.54 18.64
CA LYS A 308 5.74 -20.30 17.51
C LYS A 308 5.92 -21.80 17.72
N HIS A 309 4.86 -22.55 17.42
CA HIS A 309 4.76 -23.99 17.59
C HIS A 309 4.45 -24.68 16.25
N PRO A 310 4.58 -26.02 16.16
CA PRO A 310 4.07 -26.75 15.00
C PRO A 310 2.60 -26.44 14.74
N GLY A 311 2.28 -26.14 13.47
CA GLY A 311 0.96 -25.68 13.04
C GLY A 311 0.83 -24.17 12.87
N ASP A 312 1.72 -23.36 13.46
CA ASP A 312 1.71 -21.89 13.33
C ASP A 312 2.30 -21.43 12.00
N GLU A 313 1.82 -20.28 11.52
CA GLU A 313 2.36 -19.63 10.34
C GLU A 313 3.52 -18.71 10.69
N VAL A 314 4.51 -18.68 9.79
CA VAL A 314 5.64 -17.75 9.81
C VAL A 314 5.79 -17.09 8.43
N PHE A 315 6.28 -15.85 8.41
CA PHE A 315 6.31 -15.01 7.22
C PHE A 315 7.74 -14.69 6.80
N ALA A 316 7.94 -14.56 5.49
CA ALA A 316 9.19 -14.14 4.88
C ALA A 316 9.67 -12.79 5.47
N GLY A 317 10.98 -12.68 5.77
CA GLY A 317 11.56 -11.48 6.37
C GLY A 317 11.50 -11.42 7.91
N SER A 318 10.83 -12.36 8.58
CA SER A 318 10.94 -12.54 10.04
C SER A 318 12.29 -13.17 10.39
N ILE A 319 12.81 -12.93 11.59
CA ILE A 319 14.06 -13.55 12.07
C ILE A 319 13.70 -14.67 13.03
N ASN A 320 14.19 -15.87 12.74
CA ASN A 320 14.07 -17.02 13.65
C ASN A 320 14.97 -16.80 14.86
N GLY A 321 14.42 -16.90 16.06
CA GLY A 321 15.16 -16.73 17.33
C GLY A 321 15.96 -17.97 17.71
N GLU A 322 15.60 -18.58 18.83
CA GLU A 322 16.25 -19.77 19.36
C GLU A 322 15.62 -21.03 18.75
N GLY A 323 16.45 -21.99 18.37
CA GLY A 323 16.01 -23.25 17.81
C GLY A 323 15.96 -23.27 16.26
N SER A 324 15.91 -24.48 15.70
CA SER A 324 15.74 -24.71 14.28
C SER A 324 14.31 -25.12 14.01
N ILE A 325 13.70 -24.59 12.97
CA ILE A 325 12.32 -24.91 12.56
C ILE A 325 12.29 -25.44 11.14
N ASP A 326 11.44 -26.43 10.90
CA ASP A 326 11.13 -26.93 9.58
C ASP A 326 9.75 -26.41 9.17
N LEU A 327 9.69 -25.82 7.97
CA LEU A 327 8.51 -25.18 7.41
C LEU A 327 8.04 -25.91 6.15
N VAL A 328 6.73 -26.04 5.98
CA VAL A 328 6.13 -26.30 4.67
C VAL A 328 5.78 -24.95 4.07
N VAL A 329 6.34 -24.67 2.89
CA VAL A 329 6.12 -23.40 2.19
C VAL A 329 4.66 -23.32 1.73
N SER A 330 3.99 -22.21 2.07
CA SER A 330 2.58 -21.97 1.72
C SER A 330 2.41 -21.12 0.47
N ARG A 331 3.37 -20.25 0.17
CA ARG A 331 3.31 -19.32 -0.96
C ARG A 331 4.67 -19.26 -1.68
N ASP A 332 4.66 -19.04 -2.99
CA ASP A 332 5.87 -18.82 -3.74
C ASP A 332 6.53 -17.47 -3.41
N HIS A 333 7.75 -17.26 -3.89
CA HIS A 333 8.56 -16.07 -3.60
C HIS A 333 7.88 -14.75 -4.02
N HIS A 334 7.10 -14.75 -5.11
CA HIS A 334 6.42 -13.56 -5.62
C HIS A 334 5.11 -13.24 -4.90
N HIS A 335 4.50 -14.22 -4.27
CA HIS A 335 3.23 -14.12 -3.56
C HIS A 335 3.38 -14.16 -2.03
N THR A 336 4.61 -14.03 -1.50
CA THR A 336 4.80 -13.87 -0.06
C THR A 336 4.13 -12.59 0.45
N LEU A 337 3.74 -12.57 1.73
CA LEU A 337 3.17 -11.38 2.37
C LEU A 337 4.07 -10.15 2.15
N LEU A 338 5.38 -10.34 2.30
CA LEU A 338 6.36 -9.27 2.10
C LEU A 338 6.41 -8.80 0.63
N ALA A 339 6.34 -9.72 -0.34
CA ALA A 339 6.27 -9.36 -1.76
C ALA A 339 5.00 -8.56 -2.07
N GLY A 340 3.85 -8.97 -1.52
CA GLY A 340 2.59 -8.22 -1.63
C GLY A 340 2.65 -6.83 -1.01
N ILE A 341 3.32 -6.68 0.14
CA ILE A 341 3.61 -5.38 0.77
C ILE A 341 4.46 -4.49 -0.16
N LEU A 342 5.52 -5.06 -0.74
CA LEU A 342 6.40 -4.37 -1.70
C LEU A 342 5.66 -3.86 -2.92
N GLU A 343 4.84 -4.71 -3.51
CA GLU A 343 4.08 -4.38 -4.71
C GLU A 343 3.08 -3.25 -4.43
N ARG A 344 2.45 -3.25 -3.27
CA ARG A 344 1.55 -2.16 -2.83
C ARG A 344 2.28 -0.85 -2.58
N VAL A 345 3.41 -0.89 -1.88
CA VAL A 345 4.25 0.30 -1.69
C VAL A 345 4.72 0.85 -3.06
N ARG A 346 4.93 -0.01 -4.05
CA ARG A 346 5.22 0.40 -5.43
C ARG A 346 3.99 0.98 -6.13
N ALA A 347 2.85 0.31 -6.04
CA ALA A 347 1.58 0.76 -6.63
C ALA A 347 1.08 2.06 -5.98
N ALA A 348 1.28 2.24 -4.67
CA ALA A 348 0.98 3.47 -3.95
C ALA A 348 1.63 4.73 -4.55
N ARG A 349 2.73 4.56 -5.28
CA ARG A 349 3.44 5.65 -5.95
C ARG A 349 2.81 6.08 -7.27
N VAL A 350 1.96 5.27 -7.86
CA VAL A 350 1.32 5.55 -9.17
C VAL A 350 0.13 6.49 -8.99
N ARG A 351 -0.59 6.42 -7.86
CA ARG A 351 -1.71 7.31 -7.56
C ARG A 351 -1.23 8.52 -6.77
N ARG A 352 -1.37 9.70 -7.37
CA ARG A 352 -0.95 10.99 -6.80
C ARG A 352 -2.03 11.52 -5.87
N ALA A 353 -1.63 12.06 -4.72
CA ALA A 353 -2.52 12.69 -3.76
C ALA A 353 -3.38 13.82 -4.40
N PRO A 354 -4.64 14.05 -3.94
CA PRO A 354 -5.49 15.13 -4.44
C PRO A 354 -4.81 16.50 -4.38
N VAL A 355 -4.05 16.76 -3.31
CA VAL A 355 -3.26 18.00 -3.18
C VAL A 355 -2.19 18.05 -4.27
N GLU A 356 -1.51 16.96 -4.58
CA GLU A 356 -0.49 16.88 -5.64
C GLU A 356 -1.11 17.17 -7.00
N ARG A 357 -2.26 16.55 -7.31
CA ARG A 357 -3.04 16.82 -8.53
C ARG A 357 -3.50 18.28 -8.62
N SER A 358 -3.87 18.88 -7.48
CA SER A 358 -4.28 20.28 -7.42
C SER A 358 -3.10 21.22 -7.66
N VAL A 359 -1.92 20.91 -7.12
CA VAL A 359 -0.67 21.65 -7.36
C VAL A 359 -0.25 21.55 -8.83
N GLU A 360 -0.33 20.38 -9.45
CA GLU A 360 -0.03 20.20 -10.88
C GLU A 360 -1.00 20.98 -11.76
N ARG A 361 -2.30 20.93 -11.44
CA ARG A 361 -3.32 21.71 -12.16
C ARG A 361 -3.07 23.20 -12.02
N PHE A 362 -2.72 23.67 -10.82
CA PHE A 362 -2.30 25.04 -10.60
C PHE A 362 -1.07 25.39 -11.45
N ALA A 363 -0.02 24.56 -11.41
CA ALA A 363 1.21 24.78 -12.17
C ALA A 363 0.97 24.84 -13.69
N SER A 364 0.07 24.00 -14.21
CA SER A 364 -0.27 23.97 -15.64
C SER A 364 -0.93 25.26 -16.16
N TRP A 365 -1.66 25.98 -15.32
CA TRP A 365 -2.25 27.28 -15.62
C TRP A 365 -1.30 28.43 -15.27
N TYR A 366 -0.65 28.34 -14.11
CA TYR A 366 0.22 29.38 -13.57
C TYR A 366 1.42 29.66 -14.46
N THR A 367 2.11 28.61 -14.96
CA THR A 367 3.32 28.75 -15.78
C THR A 367 3.09 29.53 -17.07
N PRO A 368 2.07 29.24 -17.90
CA PRO A 368 1.75 30.06 -19.07
C PRO A 368 1.33 31.50 -18.73
N ALA A 369 0.58 31.69 -17.64
CA ALA A 369 0.14 33.01 -17.22
C ALA A 369 1.33 33.91 -16.85
N VAL A 370 2.26 33.39 -16.06
CA VAL A 370 3.45 34.16 -15.69
C VAL A 370 4.39 34.41 -16.86
N PHE A 371 4.51 33.44 -17.78
CA PHE A 371 5.23 33.67 -19.03
C PHE A 371 4.63 34.86 -19.79
N GLY A 372 3.31 34.90 -19.92
CA GLY A 372 2.62 36.04 -20.54
C GLY A 372 2.87 37.37 -19.82
N VAL A 373 2.84 37.38 -18.48
CA VAL A 373 3.16 38.56 -17.67
C VAL A 373 4.62 39.01 -17.85
N ALA A 374 5.57 38.07 -17.87
CA ALA A 374 6.99 38.39 -18.10
C ALA A 374 7.21 39.02 -19.49
N VAL A 375 6.60 38.44 -20.54
CA VAL A 375 6.66 39.01 -21.90
C VAL A 375 5.99 40.38 -21.95
N ALA A 376 4.83 40.53 -21.30
CA ALA A 376 4.16 41.85 -21.21
C ALA A 376 5.03 42.87 -20.49
N LEU A 377 5.72 42.49 -19.42
CA LEU A 377 6.65 43.37 -18.70
C LEU A 377 7.87 43.75 -19.54
N MET A 378 8.35 42.85 -20.40
CA MET A 378 9.44 43.14 -21.34
C MET A 378 9.05 44.14 -22.46
N LEU A 379 7.81 44.05 -22.92
CA LEU A 379 7.39 44.76 -24.14
C LEU A 379 6.54 46.00 -23.86
N LEU A 380 5.54 45.94 -22.97
CA LEU A 380 4.56 47.02 -22.80
C LEU A 380 5.17 48.32 -22.28
N PRO A 381 6.00 48.35 -21.22
CA PRO A 381 6.53 49.61 -20.71
C PRO A 381 7.44 50.30 -21.70
N PRO A 382 8.40 49.64 -22.42
CA PRO A 382 9.16 50.27 -23.47
C PRO A 382 8.30 50.86 -24.60
N LEU A 383 7.25 50.12 -25.02
CA LEU A 383 6.32 50.58 -26.04
C LEU A 383 5.52 51.82 -25.60
N VAL A 384 5.13 51.88 -24.32
CA VAL A 384 4.45 53.07 -23.77
C VAL A 384 5.39 54.29 -23.77
N VAL A 385 6.66 54.12 -23.36
CA VAL A 385 7.66 55.19 -23.38
C VAL A 385 7.89 55.67 -24.84
N LEU A 386 7.97 54.74 -25.78
CA LEU A 386 8.12 55.05 -27.21
C LEU A 386 6.90 55.83 -27.74
N ALA A 387 5.68 55.40 -27.38
CA ALA A 387 4.44 56.08 -27.78
C ALA A 387 4.32 57.51 -27.20
N GLN A 388 4.96 57.74 -26.05
CA GLN A 388 5.04 59.07 -25.42
C GLN A 388 6.19 59.93 -25.99
N GLY A 389 6.90 59.47 -27.05
CA GLY A 389 8.01 60.19 -27.67
C GLY A 389 9.33 60.09 -26.88
N GLY A 390 9.43 59.23 -25.87
CA GLY A 390 10.65 58.98 -25.13
C GLY A 390 11.54 57.90 -25.75
N VAL A 391 12.77 57.82 -25.29
CA VAL A 391 13.72 56.75 -25.70
C VAL A 391 13.68 55.64 -24.62
N PRO A 392 13.11 54.47 -24.94
CA PRO A 392 12.99 53.38 -23.96
C PRO A 392 14.36 52.70 -23.71
N VAL A 393 14.65 52.39 -22.46
CA VAL A 393 15.79 51.50 -22.08
C VAL A 393 15.31 50.07 -22.11
N TRP A 394 15.40 49.44 -23.28
CA TRP A 394 14.91 48.05 -23.49
C TRP A 394 15.59 47.02 -22.57
N SER A 395 16.90 47.18 -22.31
CA SER A 395 17.69 46.31 -21.47
C SER A 395 17.11 46.14 -20.08
N ASP A 396 16.67 47.25 -19.44
CA ASP A 396 16.17 47.23 -18.06
C ASP A 396 14.84 46.49 -17.95
N TRP A 397 13.93 46.71 -18.89
CA TRP A 397 12.63 46.03 -18.93
C TRP A 397 12.76 44.56 -19.27
N PHE A 398 13.67 44.26 -20.22
CA PHE A 398 13.98 42.86 -20.56
C PHE A 398 14.59 42.13 -19.38
N PHE A 399 15.50 42.75 -18.63
CA PHE A 399 16.09 42.22 -17.41
C PHE A 399 15.02 41.96 -16.34
N ARG A 400 14.13 42.92 -16.09
CA ARG A 400 13.02 42.74 -15.13
C ARG A 400 12.08 41.59 -15.52
N GLY A 401 11.80 41.45 -16.81
CA GLY A 401 11.03 40.34 -17.32
C GLY A 401 11.73 38.96 -17.12
N LEU A 402 13.06 38.89 -17.30
CA LEU A 402 13.84 37.70 -17.02
C LEU A 402 13.80 37.34 -15.52
N VAL A 403 13.96 38.34 -14.64
CA VAL A 403 13.85 38.15 -13.19
C VAL A 403 12.45 37.59 -12.84
N ALA A 404 11.39 38.19 -13.38
CA ALA A 404 10.03 37.74 -13.19
C ALA A 404 9.84 36.27 -13.65
N LEU A 405 10.41 35.93 -14.81
CA LEU A 405 10.34 34.59 -15.39
C LEU A 405 10.99 33.52 -14.48
N ILE A 406 12.14 33.82 -13.90
CA ILE A 406 12.86 32.90 -12.98
C ILE A 406 12.12 32.74 -11.68
N VAL A 407 11.69 33.86 -11.05
CA VAL A 407 10.95 33.81 -9.75
C VAL A 407 9.65 33.05 -9.89
N ALA A 408 9.06 33.05 -11.04
CA ALA A 408 7.77 32.41 -11.31
C ALA A 408 7.82 30.90 -11.48
N CYS A 409 9.01 30.26 -11.53
CA CYS A 409 9.10 28.80 -11.59
C CYS A 409 8.42 28.18 -10.33
N PRO A 410 7.43 27.31 -10.45
CA PRO A 410 6.78 26.69 -9.29
C PRO A 410 7.57 25.52 -8.71
N CYS A 411 8.90 25.45 -8.87
CA CYS A 411 9.76 24.31 -8.55
C CYS A 411 9.58 23.81 -7.11
N ALA A 412 9.71 24.69 -6.13
CA ALA A 412 9.53 24.36 -4.70
C ALA A 412 8.12 23.86 -4.39
N LEU A 413 7.10 24.36 -5.08
CA LEU A 413 5.71 23.97 -4.87
C LEU A 413 5.42 22.55 -5.36
N VAL A 414 5.99 22.17 -6.51
CA VAL A 414 5.80 20.83 -7.10
C VAL A 414 6.47 19.75 -6.24
N ILE A 415 7.64 20.05 -5.63
CA ILE A 415 8.39 19.10 -4.79
C ILE A 415 7.80 18.98 -3.39
N ALA A 416 7.14 20.03 -2.91
CA ALA A 416 6.64 20.14 -1.53
C ALA A 416 5.77 18.95 -1.09
N THR A 417 4.88 18.50 -1.96
CA THR A 417 3.88 17.47 -1.67
C THR A 417 4.45 16.06 -1.73
N PRO A 418 5.13 15.61 -2.81
CA PRO A 418 5.63 14.24 -2.91
C PRO A 418 6.60 13.87 -1.79
N VAL A 419 7.49 14.78 -1.39
CA VAL A 419 8.47 14.51 -0.31
C VAL A 419 7.77 14.27 1.03
N ALA A 420 6.77 15.09 1.37
CA ALA A 420 6.02 14.95 2.62
C ALA A 420 5.18 13.65 2.62
N VAL A 421 4.51 13.33 1.51
CA VAL A 421 3.72 12.10 1.36
C VAL A 421 4.60 10.86 1.49
N VAL A 422 5.72 10.79 0.75
CA VAL A 422 6.65 9.65 0.83
C VAL A 422 7.19 9.46 2.24
N ARG A 423 7.48 10.56 2.96
CA ARG A 423 7.86 10.48 4.37
C ARG A 423 6.75 9.91 5.25
N GLY A 424 5.50 10.39 5.11
CA GLY A 424 4.35 9.87 5.83
C GLY A 424 4.14 8.38 5.62
N LEU A 425 4.14 7.94 4.35
CA LEU A 425 4.03 6.53 3.97
C LEU A 425 5.17 5.68 4.57
N THR A 426 6.41 6.21 4.56
CA THR A 426 7.56 5.52 5.14
C THR A 426 7.44 5.34 6.65
N LEU A 427 6.99 6.36 7.37
CA LEU A 427 6.80 6.30 8.82
C LEU A 427 5.67 5.33 9.19
N ALA A 428 4.56 5.32 8.44
CA ALA A 428 3.49 4.35 8.61
C ALA A 428 3.99 2.91 8.42
N ALA A 429 4.71 2.66 7.32
CA ALA A 429 5.26 1.33 7.01
C ALA A 429 6.22 0.83 8.09
N ARG A 430 7.06 1.70 8.67
CA ARG A 430 7.96 1.36 9.80
C ARG A 430 7.22 0.90 11.06
N ARG A 431 5.97 1.30 11.24
CA ARG A 431 5.11 0.86 12.34
C ARG A 431 4.14 -0.26 11.96
N GLY A 432 4.40 -0.94 10.86
CA GLY A 432 3.54 -2.03 10.39
C GLY A 432 2.15 -1.56 9.94
N ILE A 433 2.04 -0.34 9.42
CA ILE A 433 0.82 0.19 8.83
C ILE A 433 1.08 0.41 7.33
N LEU A 434 0.34 -0.28 6.50
CA LEU A 434 0.42 -0.12 5.05
C LEU A 434 -0.69 0.82 4.58
N ILE A 435 -0.30 1.86 3.89
CA ILE A 435 -1.21 2.82 3.26
C ILE A 435 -1.07 2.64 1.74
N LYS A 436 -2.20 2.50 1.06
CA LYS A 436 -2.26 2.18 -0.36
C LYS A 436 -1.65 3.26 -1.25
N ASP A 437 -1.92 4.52 -0.94
CA ASP A 437 -1.45 5.66 -1.74
C ASP A 437 -1.52 7.00 -0.96
N GLY A 438 -1.10 8.07 -1.64
CA GLY A 438 -1.17 9.42 -1.09
C GLY A 438 -2.60 9.92 -0.91
N ASP A 439 -3.55 9.43 -1.72
CA ASP A 439 -4.97 9.76 -1.60
C ASP A 439 -5.52 9.27 -0.27
N ALA A 440 -5.22 8.02 0.09
CA ALA A 440 -5.61 7.42 1.36
C ALA A 440 -4.98 8.14 2.57
N LEU A 441 -3.68 8.50 2.47
CA LEU A 441 -3.00 9.27 3.52
C LEU A 441 -3.65 10.64 3.72
N GLU A 442 -4.01 11.34 2.64
CA GLU A 442 -4.70 12.63 2.71
C GLU A 442 -6.12 12.50 3.26
N ALA A 443 -6.85 11.47 2.82
CA ALA A 443 -8.23 11.21 3.25
C ALA A 443 -8.30 10.88 4.74
N LEU A 444 -7.36 10.07 5.28
CA LEU A 444 -7.24 9.77 6.71
C LEU A 444 -7.18 11.02 7.57
N GLY A 445 -6.39 12.03 7.16
CA GLY A 445 -6.25 13.27 7.91
C GLY A 445 -7.52 14.14 7.93
N LYS A 446 -8.46 13.91 7.01
CA LYS A 446 -9.71 14.63 6.84
C LYS A 446 -10.93 13.90 7.42
N LEU A 447 -10.76 12.68 7.94
CA LEU A 447 -11.85 11.89 8.51
C LEU A 447 -12.53 12.65 9.65
N ARG A 448 -13.86 12.51 9.70
CA ARG A 448 -14.71 13.00 10.77
C ARG A 448 -15.31 11.88 11.60
N LEU A 449 -15.56 10.74 10.97
CA LEU A 449 -16.19 9.59 11.59
C LEU A 449 -15.36 8.33 11.28
N LEU A 450 -15.29 7.43 12.27
CA LEU A 450 -14.70 6.11 12.13
C LEU A 450 -15.73 5.06 12.53
N ALA A 451 -16.19 4.26 11.58
CA ALA A 451 -17.07 3.14 11.82
C ALA A 451 -16.24 1.88 12.09
N PHE A 452 -16.59 1.13 13.11
CA PHE A 452 -15.95 -0.12 13.51
C PHE A 452 -16.91 -1.28 13.34
N ASP A 453 -16.49 -2.32 12.66
CA ASP A 453 -17.16 -3.61 12.81
C ASP A 453 -16.92 -4.15 14.21
N LYS A 454 -17.87 -4.92 14.73
CA LYS A 454 -17.73 -5.54 16.06
C LYS A 454 -16.78 -6.73 16.00
N THR A 455 -17.13 -7.74 15.20
CA THR A 455 -16.52 -9.07 15.20
C THR A 455 -15.16 -9.07 14.51
N GLY A 456 -14.11 -9.62 15.18
CA GLY A 456 -12.76 -9.63 14.62
C GLY A 456 -12.06 -8.27 14.62
N THR A 457 -12.79 -7.16 14.87
CA THR A 457 -12.25 -5.79 14.91
C THR A 457 -12.16 -5.25 16.32
N LEU A 458 -13.30 -4.98 16.97
CA LEU A 458 -13.33 -4.59 18.40
C LEU A 458 -13.14 -5.80 19.31
N THR A 459 -13.36 -7.01 18.79
CA THR A 459 -13.14 -8.28 19.46
C THR A 459 -12.00 -9.06 18.79
N ARG A 460 -11.52 -10.11 19.48
CA ARG A 460 -10.38 -10.93 19.02
C ARG A 460 -10.76 -12.09 18.10
N ASP A 461 -12.03 -12.24 17.75
CA ASP A 461 -12.58 -13.45 17.09
C ASP A 461 -12.24 -14.77 17.83
N ARG A 462 -12.07 -14.65 19.14
CA ARG A 462 -11.85 -15.77 20.05
C ARG A 462 -13.00 -15.85 21.02
N LEU A 463 -13.85 -16.87 20.82
CA LEU A 463 -14.92 -17.15 21.73
C LEU A 463 -14.34 -17.70 23.03
N GLN A 464 -14.77 -17.14 24.16
CA GLN A 464 -14.41 -17.62 25.50
C GLN A 464 -15.65 -18.14 26.22
N VAL A 465 -15.45 -19.14 27.07
CA VAL A 465 -16.51 -19.64 27.96
C VAL A 465 -16.88 -18.52 28.95
N ALA A 466 -18.12 -18.06 28.88
CA ALA A 466 -18.65 -16.98 29.72
C ALA A 466 -19.42 -17.51 30.94
N GLY A 467 -19.98 -18.71 30.83
CA GLY A 467 -20.71 -19.34 31.90
C GLY A 467 -21.03 -20.80 31.60
N ILE A 468 -21.07 -21.59 32.61
CA ILE A 468 -21.40 -23.03 32.57
C ILE A 468 -22.57 -23.26 33.50
N HIS A 469 -23.64 -23.80 32.95
CA HIS A 469 -24.88 -24.03 33.66
C HIS A 469 -25.20 -25.54 33.65
N ALA A 470 -25.17 -26.17 34.82
CA ALA A 470 -25.52 -27.58 34.99
C ALA A 470 -27.01 -27.72 35.33
N ALA A 471 -27.64 -28.82 34.88
CA ALA A 471 -28.97 -29.18 35.33
C ALA A 471 -28.94 -29.47 36.83
N PRO A 472 -30.06 -29.22 37.55
CA PRO A 472 -30.14 -29.52 38.97
C PRO A 472 -29.87 -31.01 39.30
N SER A 473 -30.13 -31.88 38.34
CA SER A 473 -29.85 -33.33 38.45
C SER A 473 -28.35 -33.67 38.39
N VAL A 474 -27.53 -32.81 37.79
CA VAL A 474 -26.08 -32.99 37.62
C VAL A 474 -25.30 -32.26 38.69
N GLY A 475 -25.73 -31.06 39.05
CA GLY A 475 -25.22 -30.24 40.16
C GLY A 475 -23.80 -29.67 40.00
N ASP A 476 -22.95 -30.27 39.16
CA ASP A 476 -21.55 -29.95 39.01
C ASP A 476 -21.25 -29.30 37.62
N PRO A 477 -20.96 -28.01 37.57
CA PRO A 477 -20.56 -27.32 36.33
C PRO A 477 -19.26 -27.86 35.73
N ASP A 478 -18.31 -28.33 36.53
CA ASP A 478 -17.03 -28.84 36.03
C ASP A 478 -17.20 -30.19 35.32
N ARG A 479 -18.19 -31.00 35.72
CA ARG A 479 -18.59 -32.20 34.97
C ARG A 479 -19.11 -31.84 33.58
N ILE A 480 -19.95 -30.78 33.47
CA ILE A 480 -20.47 -30.32 32.18
C ILE A 480 -19.31 -29.81 31.28
N LEU A 481 -18.41 -28.99 31.85
CA LEU A 481 -17.27 -28.50 31.12
C LEU A 481 -16.36 -29.64 30.63
N ARG A 482 -16.11 -30.64 31.47
CA ARG A 482 -15.24 -31.75 31.14
C ARG A 482 -15.81 -32.62 30.01
N ILE A 483 -17.13 -32.90 30.03
CA ILE A 483 -17.81 -33.59 28.93
C ILE A 483 -17.77 -32.75 27.65
N ALA A 484 -18.15 -31.47 27.76
CA ALA A 484 -18.18 -30.54 26.60
C ALA A 484 -16.81 -30.38 25.98
N ALA A 485 -15.75 -30.24 26.79
CA ALA A 485 -14.38 -30.08 26.34
C ALA A 485 -13.84 -31.34 25.67
N SER A 486 -14.13 -32.53 26.21
CA SER A 486 -13.73 -33.81 25.63
C SER A 486 -14.35 -34.01 24.24
N LEU A 487 -15.65 -33.73 24.08
CA LEU A 487 -16.33 -33.79 22.80
C LEU A 487 -15.81 -32.67 21.84
N GLY A 488 -15.56 -31.49 22.39
CA GLY A 488 -15.11 -30.30 21.64
C GLY A 488 -13.70 -30.47 21.10
N ASP A 489 -12.79 -31.16 21.78
CA ASP A 489 -11.40 -31.37 21.35
C ASP A 489 -11.31 -32.20 20.04
N HIS A 490 -12.34 -33.00 19.76
CA HIS A 490 -12.49 -33.76 18.51
C HIS A 490 -13.22 -33.01 17.40
N SER A 491 -13.55 -31.72 17.63
CA SER A 491 -14.19 -30.85 16.63
C SER A 491 -13.25 -29.78 16.13
N SER A 492 -13.23 -29.58 14.83
CA SER A 492 -12.51 -28.43 14.23
C SER A 492 -13.20 -27.08 14.48
N HIS A 493 -14.39 -27.08 15.10
CA HIS A 493 -15.17 -25.88 15.34
C HIS A 493 -14.53 -24.99 16.43
N PRO A 494 -14.48 -23.65 16.27
CA PRO A 494 -13.87 -22.75 17.27
C PRO A 494 -14.43 -22.87 18.69
N LEU A 495 -15.72 -23.15 18.83
CA LEU A 495 -16.37 -23.40 20.13
C LEU A 495 -15.76 -24.62 20.84
N GLY A 496 -15.46 -25.71 20.12
CA GLY A 496 -14.85 -26.92 20.67
C GLY A 496 -13.45 -26.61 21.22
N ARG A 497 -12.61 -25.92 20.50
CA ARG A 497 -11.29 -25.49 20.98
C ARG A 497 -11.38 -24.63 22.23
N SER A 498 -12.31 -23.68 22.27
CA SER A 498 -12.52 -22.82 23.42
C SER A 498 -12.88 -23.59 24.67
N LEU A 499 -13.70 -24.65 24.54
CA LEU A 499 -14.06 -25.55 25.64
C LEU A 499 -12.84 -26.32 26.13
N ALA A 500 -12.06 -26.93 25.25
CA ALA A 500 -10.87 -27.68 25.59
C ALA A 500 -9.82 -26.81 26.28
N ASP A 501 -9.55 -25.61 25.74
CA ASP A 501 -8.62 -24.66 26.34
C ASP A 501 -9.07 -24.19 27.72
N HIS A 502 -10.37 -23.93 27.88
CA HIS A 502 -10.93 -23.51 29.17
C HIS A 502 -10.86 -24.62 30.23
N ALA A 503 -11.12 -25.88 29.84
CA ALA A 503 -11.00 -27.03 30.73
C ALA A 503 -9.54 -27.26 31.17
N ARG A 504 -8.59 -27.20 30.21
CA ARG A 504 -7.16 -27.30 30.51
C ARG A 504 -6.67 -26.20 31.45
N ALA A 505 -7.14 -24.95 31.22
CA ALA A 505 -6.80 -23.81 32.08
C ALA A 505 -7.32 -23.96 33.51
N ARG A 506 -8.40 -24.72 33.72
CA ARG A 506 -8.93 -25.11 35.06
C ARG A 506 -8.28 -26.35 35.64
N GLY A 507 -7.34 -26.99 34.95
CA GLY A 507 -6.68 -28.22 35.40
C GLY A 507 -7.57 -29.47 35.30
N LEU A 508 -8.63 -29.43 34.49
CA LEU A 508 -9.49 -30.55 34.24
C LEU A 508 -8.90 -31.49 33.18
N GLU A 509 -8.72 -32.75 33.52
CA GLU A 509 -8.33 -33.79 32.58
C GLU A 509 -9.49 -34.13 31.65
N LEU A 510 -9.25 -34.20 30.35
CA LEU A 510 -10.24 -34.59 29.36
C LEU A 510 -10.49 -36.11 29.45
N LEU A 511 -11.74 -36.52 29.18
CA LEU A 511 -12.13 -37.93 29.12
C LEU A 511 -11.68 -38.55 27.81
N GLU A 512 -11.44 -39.84 27.79
CA GLU A 512 -11.16 -40.61 26.59
C GLU A 512 -12.42 -40.68 25.72
N VAL A 513 -12.27 -40.32 24.43
CA VAL A 513 -13.39 -40.22 23.49
C VAL A 513 -13.34 -41.37 22.49
N HIS A 514 -14.43 -42.12 22.43
CA HIS A 514 -14.61 -43.19 21.45
C HIS A 514 -15.76 -42.86 20.48
N HIS A 515 -15.67 -43.37 19.25
CA HIS A 515 -16.72 -43.28 18.22
C HIS A 515 -17.21 -41.83 17.93
N ALA A 516 -16.32 -40.84 17.98
CA ALA A 516 -16.67 -39.43 17.72
C ALA A 516 -17.25 -39.23 16.31
N ARG A 517 -18.45 -38.65 16.24
CA ARG A 517 -19.15 -38.33 14.98
C ARG A 517 -19.59 -36.89 14.98
N THR A 518 -19.11 -36.12 14.00
CA THR A 518 -19.60 -34.75 13.77
C THR A 518 -20.83 -34.77 12.87
N ILE A 519 -21.90 -34.11 13.29
CA ILE A 519 -23.13 -33.93 12.53
C ILE A 519 -23.15 -32.50 12.03
N PRO A 520 -22.96 -32.24 10.69
CA PRO A 520 -22.88 -30.89 10.14
C PRO A 520 -24.08 -30.02 10.52
N GLY A 521 -23.81 -28.81 11.03
CA GLY A 521 -24.84 -27.85 11.43
C GLY A 521 -25.57 -28.16 12.73
N VAL A 522 -25.26 -29.28 13.40
CA VAL A 522 -25.93 -29.76 14.59
C VAL A 522 -24.97 -29.82 15.77
N GLY A 523 -23.86 -30.58 15.67
CA GLY A 523 -22.93 -30.75 16.77
C GLY A 523 -22.04 -31.98 16.66
N VAL A 524 -21.57 -32.49 17.82
CA VAL A 524 -20.71 -33.67 17.93
C VAL A 524 -21.37 -34.66 18.90
N GLU A 525 -21.35 -35.92 18.53
CA GLU A 525 -21.78 -37.06 19.38
C GLU A 525 -20.60 -38.00 19.51
N ALA A 526 -20.38 -38.50 20.74
CA ALA A 526 -19.34 -39.50 21.01
C ALA A 526 -19.65 -40.29 22.29
N GLU A 527 -18.92 -41.38 22.48
CA GLU A 527 -18.98 -42.21 23.66
C GLU A 527 -17.85 -41.84 24.62
N LEU A 528 -18.22 -41.57 25.89
CA LEU A 528 -17.31 -41.26 27.00
C LEU A 528 -17.65 -42.21 28.13
N ASP A 529 -16.68 -42.97 28.66
CA ASP A 529 -16.86 -43.96 29.75
C ASP A 529 -18.02 -44.91 29.48
N GLY A 530 -18.24 -45.36 28.23
CA GLY A 530 -19.30 -46.29 27.83
C GLY A 530 -20.71 -45.68 27.73
N GLN A 531 -20.84 -44.36 27.87
CA GLN A 531 -22.10 -43.62 27.67
C GLN A 531 -22.02 -42.65 26.48
N SER A 532 -23.13 -42.57 25.73
CA SER A 532 -23.22 -41.66 24.58
C SER A 532 -23.63 -40.25 25.02
N TYR A 533 -22.75 -39.29 24.70
CA TYR A 533 -22.96 -37.86 24.94
C TYR A 533 -22.99 -37.10 23.64
N TRP A 534 -23.67 -35.97 23.65
CA TRP A 534 -23.70 -35.03 22.51
C TRP A 534 -23.44 -33.59 22.96
N LEU A 535 -22.84 -32.82 22.06
CA LEU A 535 -22.54 -31.40 22.18
C LEU A 535 -23.11 -30.71 20.95
N GLY A 536 -24.06 -29.78 21.09
CA GLY A 536 -24.70 -29.19 19.93
C GLY A 536 -25.44 -27.89 20.21
N SER A 537 -25.90 -27.26 19.13
CA SER A 537 -26.72 -26.05 19.24
C SER A 537 -28.12 -26.38 19.76
N PRO A 538 -28.90 -25.40 20.30
CA PRO A 538 -30.29 -25.61 20.72
C PRO A 538 -31.22 -26.14 19.60
N ARG A 539 -30.76 -26.12 18.35
CA ARG A 539 -31.49 -26.68 17.19
C ARG A 539 -31.50 -28.19 17.14
N VAL A 540 -30.65 -28.83 17.93
CA VAL A 540 -30.58 -30.30 18.09
C VAL A 540 -31.82 -30.84 18.74
N LEU A 541 -32.50 -30.05 19.59
CA LEU A 541 -33.63 -30.48 20.39
C LEU A 541 -34.89 -30.63 19.52
N ASP A 542 -35.65 -31.71 19.73
CA ASP A 542 -37.01 -31.81 19.23
C ASP A 542 -37.96 -30.82 19.98
N GLU A 543 -39.24 -30.71 19.53
CA GLU A 543 -40.16 -29.78 20.17
C GLU A 543 -40.44 -30.07 21.64
N ARG A 544 -40.52 -31.34 22.00
CA ARG A 544 -40.77 -31.77 23.41
C ARG A 544 -39.58 -31.50 24.32
N GLU A 545 -38.39 -31.80 23.84
CA GLU A 545 -37.13 -31.50 24.54
C GLU A 545 -36.94 -30.01 24.70
N ARG A 546 -37.26 -29.23 23.64
CA ARG A 546 -37.18 -27.79 23.67
C ARG A 546 -38.12 -27.15 24.69
N ASP A 547 -39.36 -27.67 24.80
CA ASP A 547 -40.31 -27.23 25.83
C ASP A 547 -39.90 -27.60 27.23
N GLN A 548 -39.26 -28.73 27.40
CA GLN A 548 -38.72 -29.16 28.69
C GLN A 548 -37.53 -28.29 29.11
N VAL A 549 -36.59 -28.02 28.21
CA VAL A 549 -35.43 -27.13 28.40
C VAL A 549 -35.90 -25.71 28.67
N ARG A 550 -36.91 -25.21 27.97
CA ARG A 550 -37.52 -23.88 28.17
C ARG A 550 -38.14 -23.74 29.58
N ARG A 551 -38.74 -24.78 30.10
CA ARG A 551 -39.27 -24.76 31.48
C ARG A 551 -38.17 -24.78 32.55
N GLY A 552 -37.08 -25.52 32.32
CA GLY A 552 -35.93 -25.61 33.22
C GLY A 552 -35.00 -24.37 33.15
N TRP A 553 -34.86 -23.79 31.98
CA TRP A 553 -33.98 -22.64 31.72
C TRP A 553 -34.67 -21.61 30.80
N PRO A 554 -35.65 -20.85 31.33
CA PRO A 554 -36.40 -19.87 30.53
C PRO A 554 -35.49 -18.83 29.88
N ASP A 555 -34.39 -18.46 30.53
CA ASP A 555 -33.42 -17.47 30.07
C ASP A 555 -32.64 -17.94 28.83
N LEU A 556 -32.49 -19.22 28.60
CA LEU A 556 -31.76 -19.79 27.47
C LEU A 556 -32.37 -19.40 26.12
N PHE A 557 -33.69 -19.20 26.07
CA PHE A 557 -34.44 -18.87 24.86
C PHE A 557 -34.89 -17.40 24.79
N GLN A 558 -34.44 -16.59 25.78
CA GLN A 558 -34.68 -15.14 25.73
C GLN A 558 -33.48 -14.44 25.10
N PRO A 559 -33.64 -13.82 23.92
CA PRO A 559 -32.52 -13.13 23.25
C PRO A 559 -31.90 -12.00 24.08
N SER A 560 -32.66 -11.45 25.04
CA SER A 560 -32.19 -10.41 25.95
C SER A 560 -31.39 -10.92 27.15
N ALA A 561 -31.51 -12.20 27.53
CA ALA A 561 -30.88 -12.77 28.72
C ALA A 561 -29.55 -13.45 28.41
N VAL A 562 -29.36 -13.96 27.19
CA VAL A 562 -28.16 -14.73 26.81
C VAL A 562 -27.32 -13.92 25.81
N GLU A 563 -26.13 -13.54 26.25
CA GLU A 563 -25.15 -12.84 25.42
C GLU A 563 -24.21 -13.88 24.76
N GLY A 564 -24.24 -13.96 23.44
CA GLY A 564 -23.36 -14.80 22.63
C GLY A 564 -23.87 -16.21 22.33
N PRO A 565 -23.08 -17.03 21.64
CA PRO A 565 -23.43 -18.40 21.28
C PRO A 565 -23.60 -19.28 22.50
N VAL A 566 -24.54 -20.23 22.40
CA VAL A 566 -24.80 -21.26 23.42
C VAL A 566 -24.64 -22.63 22.80
N VAL A 567 -24.05 -23.53 23.56
CA VAL A 567 -23.95 -24.96 23.25
C VAL A 567 -24.56 -25.77 24.37
N LEU A 568 -25.40 -26.72 24.01
CA LEU A 568 -25.98 -27.67 24.93
C LEU A 568 -25.12 -28.91 25.04
N VAL A 569 -25.10 -29.49 26.19
CA VAL A 569 -24.49 -30.79 26.51
C VAL A 569 -25.57 -31.73 26.98
N GLY A 570 -25.65 -32.90 26.40
CA GLY A 570 -26.65 -33.89 26.76
C GLY A 570 -26.17 -35.32 26.59
N SER A 571 -26.98 -36.25 27.11
CA SER A 571 -26.83 -37.69 26.95
C SER A 571 -28.14 -38.25 26.46
N ARG A 572 -28.11 -39.37 25.72
CA ARG A 572 -29.33 -40.05 25.26
C ARG A 572 -30.12 -40.65 26.44
N ALA A 573 -29.43 -40.98 27.54
CA ALA A 573 -30.06 -41.58 28.71
C ALA A 573 -30.65 -40.53 29.67
N GLU A 574 -29.96 -39.42 29.86
CA GLU A 574 -30.29 -38.40 30.88
C GLU A 574 -30.93 -37.13 30.29
N GLY A 575 -30.98 -36.99 28.96
CA GLY A 575 -31.46 -35.78 28.30
C GLY A 575 -30.42 -34.66 28.35
N VAL A 576 -30.88 -33.39 28.42
CA VAL A 576 -29.99 -32.21 28.50
C VAL A 576 -29.41 -32.08 29.90
N LEU A 577 -28.08 -32.20 30.00
CA LEU A 577 -27.30 -32.13 31.24
C LEU A 577 -26.95 -30.71 31.65
N GLY A 578 -26.78 -29.83 30.67
CA GLY A 578 -26.39 -28.46 30.89
C GLY A 578 -26.13 -27.71 29.61
N TRP A 579 -25.67 -26.48 29.77
CA TRP A 579 -25.30 -25.61 28.64
C TRP A 579 -24.13 -24.73 28.99
N VAL A 580 -23.38 -24.37 27.95
CA VAL A 580 -22.21 -23.49 28.04
C VAL A 580 -22.46 -22.27 27.17
N ARG A 581 -22.27 -21.10 27.78
CA ARG A 581 -22.37 -19.80 27.12
C ARG A 581 -21.00 -19.32 26.77
N PHE A 582 -20.91 -18.71 25.61
CA PHE A 582 -19.70 -18.07 25.13
C PHE A 582 -19.91 -16.57 24.96
N HIS A 583 -18.84 -15.82 25.03
CA HIS A 583 -18.79 -14.42 24.63
C HIS A 583 -17.58 -14.20 23.73
N ASP A 584 -17.69 -13.19 22.88
CA ASP A 584 -16.58 -12.74 22.06
C ASP A 584 -15.68 -11.82 22.90
N GLN A 585 -14.39 -12.13 22.98
CA GLN A 585 -13.45 -11.40 23.83
C GLN A 585 -13.17 -10.02 23.24
N GLU A 586 -13.51 -8.98 23.99
CA GLU A 586 -13.14 -7.60 23.66
C GLU A 586 -11.62 -7.43 23.64
N ARG A 587 -11.12 -6.61 22.72
CA ARG A 587 -9.71 -6.23 22.74
C ARG A 587 -9.45 -5.29 23.92
N PRO A 588 -8.48 -5.59 24.81
CA PRO A 588 -8.22 -4.77 26.02
C PRO A 588 -7.83 -3.33 25.66
N GLU A 589 -7.25 -3.14 24.48
CA GLU A 589 -6.84 -1.83 23.96
C GLU A 589 -7.96 -1.04 23.28
N ALA A 590 -9.10 -1.68 22.93
CA ALA A 590 -10.16 -1.06 22.13
C ALA A 590 -10.69 0.22 22.77
N ARG A 591 -11.05 0.18 24.07
CA ARG A 591 -11.57 1.36 24.77
C ARG A 591 -10.58 2.53 24.75
N ARG A 592 -9.29 2.27 25.03
CA ARG A 592 -8.25 3.33 25.00
C ARG A 592 -8.08 3.92 23.61
N ALA A 593 -8.14 3.09 22.56
CA ALA A 593 -8.05 3.55 21.18
C ALA A 593 -9.25 4.46 20.83
N LEU A 594 -10.47 4.05 21.21
CA LEU A 594 -11.70 4.81 20.99
C LEU A 594 -11.69 6.16 21.71
N ASP A 595 -11.26 6.18 22.99
CA ASP A 595 -11.16 7.41 23.76
C ASP A 595 -10.18 8.40 23.14
N ARG A 596 -9.00 7.94 22.70
CA ARG A 596 -8.03 8.79 21.99
C ARG A 596 -8.56 9.33 20.65
N LEU A 597 -9.32 8.52 19.89
CA LEU A 597 -9.94 8.97 18.65
C LEU A 597 -10.98 10.08 18.91
N ARG A 598 -11.73 9.99 20.02
CA ARG A 598 -12.65 11.04 20.45
C ARG A 598 -11.90 12.33 20.84
N ASP A 599 -10.78 12.20 21.57
CA ASP A 599 -9.91 13.34 21.92
C ASP A 599 -9.36 14.04 20.67
N GLN A 600 -9.14 13.29 19.58
CA GLN A 600 -8.76 13.83 18.28
C GLN A 600 -9.94 14.44 17.48
N GLY A 601 -11.15 14.44 18.03
CA GLY A 601 -12.36 15.00 17.42
C GLY A 601 -13.00 14.10 16.37
N LEU A 602 -12.70 12.78 16.37
CA LEU A 602 -13.38 11.79 15.55
C LEU A 602 -14.60 11.23 16.28
N ILE A 603 -15.63 10.88 15.51
CA ILE A 603 -16.86 10.29 16.03
C ILE A 603 -16.79 8.78 15.76
N PRO A 604 -16.49 7.92 16.74
CA PRO A 604 -16.50 6.47 16.54
C PRO A 604 -17.93 5.93 16.52
N TRP A 605 -18.23 5.04 15.58
CA TRP A 605 -19.49 4.32 15.48
C TRP A 605 -19.23 2.83 15.53
N MET A 606 -20.12 2.06 16.15
CA MET A 606 -20.09 0.60 16.14
C MET A 606 -21.18 0.07 15.23
N ILE A 607 -20.82 -0.83 14.30
CA ILE A 607 -21.72 -1.54 13.39
C ILE A 607 -21.65 -3.02 13.70
N SER A 608 -22.79 -3.68 13.91
CA SER A 608 -22.87 -5.09 14.24
C SER A 608 -24.07 -5.77 13.60
N GLY A 609 -23.88 -7.04 13.21
CA GLY A 609 -24.98 -7.92 12.82
C GLY A 609 -25.76 -8.53 14.00
N ASP A 610 -25.28 -8.33 15.24
CA ASP A 610 -25.93 -8.86 16.44
C ASP A 610 -27.21 -8.09 16.78
N SER A 611 -28.00 -8.71 17.70
CA SER A 611 -29.19 -8.06 18.24
C SER A 611 -28.89 -6.75 18.96
N GLN A 612 -29.84 -5.84 18.94
CA GLN A 612 -29.73 -4.52 19.58
C GLN A 612 -29.30 -4.63 21.05
N ALA A 613 -29.78 -5.63 21.79
CA ALA A 613 -29.45 -5.81 23.21
C ALA A 613 -27.99 -6.20 23.43
N VAL A 614 -27.42 -7.05 22.57
CA VAL A 614 -26.02 -7.48 22.62
C VAL A 614 -25.10 -6.33 22.23
N ALA A 615 -25.40 -5.66 21.16
CA ALA A 615 -24.63 -4.51 20.68
C ALA A 615 -24.63 -3.35 21.69
N ALA A 616 -25.77 -3.04 22.30
CA ALA A 616 -25.89 -1.98 23.30
C ALA A 616 -25.02 -2.24 24.55
N ARG A 617 -25.03 -3.46 25.09
CA ARG A 617 -24.21 -3.82 26.25
C ARG A 617 -22.71 -3.72 25.97
N MET A 618 -22.28 -4.20 24.81
CA MET A 618 -20.88 -4.07 24.40
C MET A 618 -20.52 -2.60 24.18
N GLY A 619 -21.40 -1.87 23.53
CA GLY A 619 -21.22 -0.43 23.29
C GLY A 619 -21.06 0.36 24.58
N GLU A 620 -21.85 0.06 25.62
CA GLU A 620 -21.74 0.67 26.95
C GLU A 620 -20.35 0.39 27.57
N ARG A 621 -19.88 -0.87 27.53
CA ARG A 621 -18.54 -1.24 28.03
C ARG A 621 -17.41 -0.50 27.30
N LEU A 622 -17.53 -0.33 26.01
CA LEU A 622 -16.57 0.39 25.16
C LEU A 622 -16.79 1.92 25.12
N GLY A 623 -17.85 2.40 25.79
CA GLY A 623 -18.16 3.82 25.91
C GLY A 623 -18.80 4.43 24.65
N PHE A 624 -19.50 3.64 23.82
CA PHE A 624 -20.31 4.18 22.73
C PHE A 624 -21.65 4.71 23.26
N PRO A 625 -22.04 5.94 22.91
CA PRO A 625 -23.41 6.39 23.14
C PRO A 625 -24.40 5.59 22.26
N PRO A 626 -25.64 5.38 22.71
CA PRO A 626 -26.64 4.56 22.00
C PRO A 626 -26.88 4.97 20.55
N GLU A 627 -26.80 6.25 20.25
CA GLU A 627 -26.98 6.81 18.89
C GLU A 627 -25.83 6.44 17.94
N GLN A 628 -24.65 6.07 18.45
CA GLN A 628 -23.49 5.66 17.69
C GLN A 628 -23.40 4.14 17.50
N ILE A 629 -24.44 3.40 17.87
CA ILE A 629 -24.53 1.95 17.72
C ILE A 629 -25.56 1.62 16.64
N ARG A 630 -25.16 0.80 15.68
CA ARG A 630 -26.05 0.21 14.66
C ARG A 630 -25.97 -1.31 14.78
N ALA A 631 -27.04 -1.90 15.27
CA ALA A 631 -27.20 -3.33 15.43
C ALA A 631 -28.07 -3.92 14.30
N GLU A 632 -28.11 -5.26 14.22
CA GLU A 632 -28.94 -6.02 13.28
C GLU A 632 -28.68 -5.66 11.81
N VAL A 633 -27.46 -5.17 11.50
CA VAL A 633 -27.07 -4.79 10.14
C VAL A 633 -26.56 -6.03 9.41
N ALA A 634 -27.33 -6.50 8.43
CA ALA A 634 -26.90 -7.61 7.58
C ALA A 634 -25.65 -7.22 6.76
N PRO A 635 -24.76 -8.18 6.43
CA PRO A 635 -23.52 -7.89 5.70
C PRO A 635 -23.73 -7.09 4.41
N GLY A 636 -24.78 -7.40 3.65
CA GLY A 636 -25.11 -6.66 2.42
C GLY A 636 -25.54 -5.20 2.62
N HIS A 637 -26.07 -4.85 3.81
CA HIS A 637 -26.55 -3.49 4.10
C HIS A 637 -25.51 -2.64 4.82
N LYS A 638 -24.33 -3.20 5.20
CA LYS A 638 -23.28 -2.40 5.82
C LYS A 638 -22.74 -1.33 4.87
N ALA A 639 -22.62 -1.64 3.58
CA ALA A 639 -22.17 -0.70 2.56
C ALA A 639 -23.11 0.49 2.42
N ASP A 640 -24.43 0.25 2.33
CA ASP A 640 -25.46 1.29 2.22
C ASP A 640 -25.48 2.20 3.46
N LEU A 641 -25.26 1.61 4.65
CA LEU A 641 -25.16 2.37 5.90
C LEU A 641 -23.93 3.28 5.89
N ILE A 642 -22.77 2.79 5.43
CA ILE A 642 -21.55 3.59 5.30
C ILE A 642 -21.75 4.76 4.35
N GLU A 643 -22.42 4.55 3.22
CA GLU A 643 -22.76 5.63 2.27
C GLU A 643 -23.68 6.67 2.91
N THR A 644 -24.72 6.23 3.62
CA THR A 644 -25.64 7.12 4.34
C THR A 644 -24.90 7.97 5.38
N LEU A 645 -24.03 7.36 6.18
CA LEU A 645 -23.24 8.07 7.18
C LEU A 645 -22.25 9.04 6.54
N ARG A 646 -21.64 8.67 5.41
CA ARG A 646 -20.74 9.55 4.64
C ARG A 646 -21.47 10.79 4.14
N ASP A 647 -22.67 10.63 3.63
CA ASP A 647 -23.47 11.74 3.11
C ASP A 647 -23.93 12.68 4.25
N GLN A 648 -24.18 12.12 5.43
CA GLN A 648 -24.63 12.87 6.60
C GLN A 648 -23.49 13.59 7.35
N TYR A 649 -22.34 12.92 7.58
CA TYR A 649 -21.26 13.40 8.43
C TYR A 649 -20.02 13.84 7.64
N GLY A 650 -19.91 13.54 6.36
CA GLY A 650 -18.75 13.80 5.51
C GLY A 650 -17.77 12.61 5.47
N PRO A 651 -16.46 12.84 5.31
CA PRO A 651 -15.49 11.76 5.13
C PRO A 651 -15.50 10.76 6.29
N ILE A 652 -15.71 9.49 5.96
CA ILE A 652 -15.83 8.37 6.90
C ILE A 652 -14.74 7.32 6.66
N GLY A 653 -14.14 6.79 7.73
CA GLY A 653 -13.34 5.58 7.70
C GLY A 653 -14.16 4.38 8.15
N MET A 654 -13.96 3.21 7.54
CA MET A 654 -14.49 1.92 8.01
C MET A 654 -13.33 1.03 8.44
N VAL A 655 -13.41 0.50 9.66
CA VAL A 655 -12.45 -0.45 10.23
C VAL A 655 -13.12 -1.80 10.35
N GLY A 656 -12.56 -2.82 9.70
CA GLY A 656 -13.11 -4.17 9.65
C GLY A 656 -12.04 -5.25 9.54
N ASP A 657 -12.45 -6.52 9.57
CA ASP A 657 -11.58 -7.68 9.40
C ASP A 657 -11.17 -7.93 7.94
N GLY A 658 -11.91 -7.34 7.00
CA GLY A 658 -11.66 -7.41 5.56
C GLY A 658 -12.15 -8.68 4.87
N VAL A 659 -12.78 -9.61 5.57
CA VAL A 659 -13.37 -10.81 4.96
C VAL A 659 -14.85 -10.57 4.62
N ASN A 660 -15.63 -10.25 5.66
CA ASN A 660 -17.06 -10.03 5.54
C ASN A 660 -17.42 -8.57 5.20
N ASP A 661 -16.52 -7.64 5.51
CA ASP A 661 -16.73 -6.20 5.42
C ASP A 661 -16.18 -5.58 4.13
N THR A 662 -15.68 -6.40 3.18
CA THR A 662 -15.10 -5.91 1.92
C THR A 662 -15.97 -4.87 1.19
N PRO A 663 -17.30 -5.05 1.04
CA PRO A 663 -18.15 -4.03 0.42
C PRO A 663 -18.22 -2.72 1.23
N ALA A 664 -18.27 -2.81 2.57
CA ALA A 664 -18.33 -1.65 3.45
C ALA A 664 -17.00 -0.88 3.46
N LEU A 665 -15.87 -1.60 3.44
CA LEU A 665 -14.53 -1.01 3.30
C LEU A 665 -14.38 -0.25 1.97
N ALA A 666 -14.91 -0.81 0.88
CA ALA A 666 -14.89 -0.19 -0.45
C ALA A 666 -15.78 1.07 -0.55
N SER A 667 -16.93 1.10 0.15
CA SER A 667 -17.87 2.24 0.16
C SER A 667 -17.42 3.40 1.06
N ALA A 668 -16.49 3.14 2.00
CA ALA A 668 -15.95 4.17 2.88
C ALA A 668 -15.03 5.14 2.10
N THR A 669 -14.80 6.34 2.67
CA THR A 669 -13.78 7.25 2.15
C THR A 669 -12.38 6.65 2.32
N VAL A 670 -12.18 5.90 3.42
CA VAL A 670 -10.97 5.10 3.67
C VAL A 670 -11.36 3.79 4.32
N GLY A 671 -11.09 2.68 3.64
CA GLY A 671 -11.23 1.33 4.19
C GLY A 671 -9.96 0.92 4.94
N ILE A 672 -10.11 0.49 6.20
CA ILE A 672 -9.01 0.09 7.08
C ILE A 672 -9.20 -1.37 7.49
N ALA A 673 -8.32 -2.25 7.07
CA ALA A 673 -8.30 -3.65 7.49
C ALA A 673 -7.43 -3.79 8.76
N ALA A 674 -8.04 -4.30 9.84
CA ALA A 674 -7.41 -4.43 11.16
C ALA A 674 -7.26 -5.90 11.58
N HIS A 675 -6.76 -6.76 10.70
CA HIS A 675 -6.56 -8.17 11.00
C HIS A 675 -5.16 -8.64 10.62
N ARG A 676 -4.54 -9.47 11.47
CA ARG A 676 -3.17 -10.01 11.34
C ARG A 676 -2.93 -10.80 10.04
N LEU A 677 -3.98 -11.33 9.45
CA LEU A 677 -3.98 -12.11 8.22
C LEU A 677 -5.10 -11.61 7.31
N ALA A 678 -5.06 -10.32 6.98
CA ALA A 678 -6.01 -9.81 6.00
C ALA A 678 -6.04 -10.76 4.80
N SER A 679 -7.21 -11.33 4.52
CA SER A 679 -7.40 -12.21 3.36
C SER A 679 -6.89 -11.50 2.10
N GLY A 680 -6.47 -12.24 1.07
CA GLY A 680 -6.03 -11.62 -0.18
C GLY A 680 -7.01 -10.56 -0.67
N ALA A 681 -8.33 -10.80 -0.54
CA ALA A 681 -9.40 -9.87 -0.89
C ALA A 681 -9.39 -8.58 -0.04
N ALA A 682 -9.18 -8.68 1.28
CA ALA A 682 -9.07 -7.51 2.16
C ALA A 682 -7.84 -6.67 1.85
N LEU A 683 -6.74 -7.36 1.59
CA LEU A 683 -5.52 -6.71 1.14
C LEU A 683 -5.73 -5.97 -0.19
N GLU A 684 -6.53 -6.43 -1.12
CA GLU A 684 -6.81 -5.77 -2.40
C GLU A 684 -7.76 -4.58 -2.27
N THR A 685 -8.71 -4.62 -1.36
CA THR A 685 -9.78 -3.64 -1.24
C THR A 685 -9.47 -2.53 -0.27
N ALA A 686 -8.84 -2.83 0.87
CA ALA A 686 -8.57 -1.83 1.90
C ALA A 686 -7.53 -0.79 1.44
N ASP A 687 -7.76 0.46 1.79
CA ASP A 687 -6.81 1.56 1.56
C ASP A 687 -5.70 1.59 2.60
N VAL A 688 -5.98 1.04 3.79
CA VAL A 688 -5.04 0.91 4.90
C VAL A 688 -5.10 -0.49 5.47
N VAL A 689 -3.94 -1.07 5.78
CA VAL A 689 -3.83 -2.38 6.44
C VAL A 689 -2.96 -2.26 7.68
N LEU A 690 -3.51 -2.64 8.83
CA LEU A 690 -2.75 -2.80 10.07
C LEU A 690 -2.20 -4.23 10.10
N LEU A 691 -0.87 -4.36 10.05
CA LEU A 691 -0.20 -5.68 10.08
C LEU A 691 -0.19 -6.30 11.48
N ALA A 692 -0.37 -5.52 12.52
CA ALA A 692 -0.58 -5.95 13.89
C ALA A 692 -2.01 -5.71 14.32
N GLU A 693 -2.52 -6.60 15.18
CA GLU A 693 -3.87 -6.54 15.74
C GLU A 693 -4.00 -5.49 16.86
N ASP A 694 -3.37 -4.34 16.73
CA ASP A 694 -3.33 -3.28 17.76
C ASP A 694 -4.08 -2.04 17.28
N LEU A 695 -5.27 -1.83 17.83
CA LEU A 695 -6.12 -0.68 17.52
C LEU A 695 -5.53 0.65 18.02
N THR A 696 -4.57 0.65 18.94
CA THR A 696 -3.92 1.88 19.42
C THR A 696 -3.10 2.57 18.36
N ARG A 697 -2.82 1.88 17.25
CA ARG A 697 -2.16 2.44 16.06
C ARG A 697 -3.04 3.38 15.25
N LEU A 698 -4.37 3.26 15.35
CA LEU A 698 -5.31 4.12 14.62
C LEU A 698 -5.20 5.59 15.01
N PRO A 699 -5.24 5.96 16.32
CA PRO A 699 -5.02 7.35 16.71
C PRO A 699 -3.68 7.91 16.21
N TRP A 700 -2.61 7.13 16.31
CA TRP A 700 -1.30 7.53 15.79
C TRP A 700 -1.30 7.74 14.27
N LEU A 701 -1.99 6.88 13.52
CA LEU A 701 -2.13 7.00 12.07
C LEU A 701 -2.86 8.28 11.67
N ILE A 702 -3.91 8.64 12.39
CA ILE A 702 -4.65 9.90 12.18
C ILE A 702 -3.75 11.11 12.45
N ASP A 703 -2.98 11.10 13.55
CA ASP A 703 -2.02 12.16 13.86
C ASP A 703 -0.94 12.28 12.79
N LEU A 704 -0.39 11.15 12.31
CA LEU A 704 0.57 11.12 11.21
C LEU A 704 0.01 11.79 9.95
N SER A 705 -1.21 11.42 9.58
CA SER A 705 -1.88 11.96 8.39
C SER A 705 -2.11 13.46 8.51
N ARG A 706 -2.63 13.93 9.64
CA ARG A 706 -2.85 15.37 9.93
C ARG A 706 -1.56 16.17 9.96
N ALA A 707 -0.52 15.62 10.59
CA ALA A 707 0.79 16.27 10.63
C ALA A 707 1.42 16.34 9.22
N THR A 708 1.28 15.30 8.42
CA THR A 708 1.75 15.29 7.02
C THR A 708 1.04 16.35 6.19
N LEU A 709 -0.29 16.45 6.29
CA LEU A 709 -1.07 17.49 5.62
C LEU A 709 -0.67 18.90 6.08
N THR A 710 -0.47 19.08 7.37
CA THR A 710 -0.02 20.35 7.94
C THR A 710 1.33 20.78 7.35
N ARG A 711 2.27 19.82 7.20
CA ARG A 711 3.57 20.08 6.55
C ARG A 711 3.42 20.43 5.08
N ILE A 712 2.54 19.75 4.34
CA ILE A 712 2.26 20.09 2.95
C ILE A 712 1.76 21.52 2.83
N TYR A 713 0.76 21.92 3.63
CA TYR A 713 0.24 23.29 3.60
C TYR A 713 1.25 24.34 4.09
N GLN A 714 2.11 24.02 5.07
CA GLN A 714 3.22 24.88 5.47
C GLN A 714 4.19 25.11 4.31
N ASN A 715 4.59 24.04 3.62
CA ASN A 715 5.50 24.09 2.49
C ASN A 715 4.93 24.91 1.33
N ILE A 716 3.64 24.75 1.03
CA ILE A 716 2.94 25.56 0.03
C ILE A 716 2.99 27.05 0.41
N ARG A 717 2.71 27.37 1.70
CA ARG A 717 2.76 28.76 2.18
C ARG A 717 4.16 29.37 2.12
N ILE A 718 5.18 28.59 2.50
CA ILE A 718 6.60 29.02 2.41
C ILE A 718 6.97 29.31 0.96
N ALA A 719 6.66 28.37 0.04
CA ALA A 719 7.00 28.50 -1.37
C ALA A 719 6.32 29.71 -2.02
N LEU A 720 5.01 29.88 -1.79
CA LEU A 720 4.25 31.00 -2.36
C LEU A 720 4.61 32.34 -1.72
N GLY A 721 4.80 32.38 -0.40
CA GLY A 721 5.13 33.59 0.34
C GLY A 721 6.49 34.16 -0.07
N LEU A 722 7.51 33.30 -0.16
CA LEU A 722 8.85 33.73 -0.62
C LEU A 722 8.82 34.25 -2.07
N LYS A 723 8.08 33.58 -2.95
CA LYS A 723 7.91 34.01 -4.33
C LYS A 723 7.18 35.35 -4.45
N ALA A 724 6.10 35.53 -3.69
CA ALA A 724 5.37 36.79 -3.67
C ALA A 724 6.25 37.95 -3.19
N ALA A 725 7.07 37.72 -2.16
CA ALA A 725 8.01 38.71 -1.64
C ALA A 725 9.04 39.14 -2.72
N VAL A 726 9.68 38.16 -3.38
CA VAL A 726 10.72 38.47 -4.40
C VAL A 726 10.09 39.07 -5.65
N LEU A 727 8.88 38.65 -6.05
CA LEU A 727 8.15 39.26 -7.17
C LEU A 727 7.80 40.70 -6.86
N GLY A 728 7.42 41.03 -5.63
CA GLY A 728 7.20 42.39 -5.13
C GLY A 728 8.48 43.24 -5.24
N LEU A 729 9.63 42.70 -4.80
CA LEU A 729 10.93 43.35 -4.93
C LEU A 729 11.32 43.56 -6.42
N ALA A 730 11.02 42.59 -7.27
CA ALA A 730 11.25 42.70 -8.71
C ALA A 730 10.42 43.82 -9.37
N ALA A 731 9.15 43.93 -8.98
CA ALA A 731 8.27 45.01 -9.47
C ALA A 731 8.77 46.41 -9.05
N LEU A 732 9.35 46.50 -7.83
CA LEU A 732 9.98 47.74 -7.33
C LEU A 732 11.35 48.02 -8.00
N GLY A 733 11.89 47.09 -8.79
CA GLY A 733 13.21 47.23 -9.40
C GLY A 733 14.40 46.93 -8.48
N TRP A 734 14.14 46.34 -7.30
CA TRP A 734 15.17 46.04 -6.29
C TRP A 734 15.66 44.60 -6.35
N ALA A 735 15.06 43.75 -7.19
CA ALA A 735 15.47 42.36 -7.33
C ALA A 735 16.54 42.23 -8.41
N SER A 736 17.68 41.66 -8.05
CA SER A 736 18.68 41.14 -8.96
C SER A 736 18.35 39.72 -9.41
N LEU A 737 18.96 39.28 -10.53
CA LEU A 737 18.83 37.91 -11.01
C LEU A 737 19.35 36.90 -9.97
N TRP A 738 20.44 37.25 -9.30
CA TRP A 738 20.99 36.47 -8.18
C TRP A 738 19.99 36.25 -7.05
N LEU A 739 19.28 37.31 -6.64
CA LEU A 739 18.25 37.23 -5.61
C LEU A 739 17.10 36.30 -6.03
N ALA A 740 16.69 36.38 -7.28
CA ALA A 740 15.66 35.54 -7.88
C ALA A 740 16.04 34.07 -7.84
N ILE A 741 17.25 33.75 -8.29
CA ILE A 741 17.79 32.37 -8.28
C ILE A 741 17.97 31.85 -6.86
N LEU A 742 18.58 32.66 -5.97
CA LEU A 742 18.77 32.27 -4.56
C LEU A 742 17.46 32.02 -3.84
N ALA A 743 16.42 32.80 -4.15
CA ALA A 743 15.11 32.63 -3.56
C ALA A 743 14.43 31.34 -4.06
N ASP A 744 14.54 30.99 -5.34
CA ASP A 744 13.93 29.78 -5.88
C ASP A 744 14.61 28.50 -5.37
N VAL A 745 15.95 28.45 -5.44
CA VAL A 745 16.74 27.34 -4.88
C VAL A 745 16.59 27.27 -3.37
N GLY A 746 16.65 28.41 -2.67
CA GLY A 746 16.46 28.51 -1.23
C GLY A 746 15.07 28.05 -0.79
N ALA A 747 14.01 28.42 -1.51
CA ALA A 747 12.66 27.92 -1.26
C ALA A 747 12.60 26.39 -1.38
N THR A 748 13.23 25.82 -2.41
CA THR A 748 13.27 24.37 -2.61
C THR A 748 13.97 23.66 -1.44
N VAL A 749 15.14 24.15 -1.02
CA VAL A 749 15.89 23.61 0.12
C VAL A 749 15.09 23.73 1.42
N LEU A 750 14.48 24.89 1.70
CA LEU A 750 13.66 25.12 2.88
C LEU A 750 12.43 24.19 2.93
N VAL A 751 11.73 24.03 1.83
CA VAL A 751 10.56 23.15 1.71
C VAL A 751 10.94 21.70 1.92
N VAL A 752 12.04 21.23 1.31
CA VAL A 752 12.54 19.86 1.50
C VAL A 752 12.99 19.65 2.94
N ALA A 753 13.74 20.58 3.52
CA ALA A 753 14.18 20.49 4.91
C ALA A 753 12.98 20.44 5.88
N ASN A 754 11.95 21.28 5.65
CA ASN A 754 10.73 21.26 6.44
C ASN A 754 9.93 19.97 6.26
N ALA A 755 9.84 19.41 5.03
CA ALA A 755 9.20 18.13 4.77
C ALA A 755 9.92 16.97 5.48
N LEU A 756 11.24 17.02 5.60
CA LEU A 756 12.07 16.02 6.26
C LEU A 756 12.22 16.24 7.77
N ARG A 757 11.79 17.37 8.28
CA ARG A 757 11.84 17.67 9.71
C ARG A 757 10.93 16.72 10.47
N ASP A 758 11.34 16.33 11.71
CA ASP A 758 10.56 15.47 12.58
C ASP A 758 9.11 15.96 12.73
N LEU A 759 8.15 15.03 12.57
CA LEU A 759 6.72 15.30 12.69
C LEU A 759 6.27 15.42 14.14
N GLY A 760 7.14 15.10 15.11
CA GLY A 760 6.85 15.16 16.54
C GLY A 760 5.87 14.09 17.04
N ILE A 761 5.57 13.09 16.23
CA ILE A 761 4.58 12.05 16.51
C ILE A 761 5.24 10.81 17.18
N ASP A 762 6.58 10.74 17.15
CA ASP A 762 7.35 9.59 17.66
C ASP A 762 7.45 9.52 19.20
N ARG A 763 6.91 10.48 19.90
CA ARG A 763 6.84 10.40 21.36
C ARG A 763 5.74 9.43 21.73
N ASP A 764 6.15 8.22 22.01
CA ASP A 764 5.30 7.14 22.50
C ASP A 764 4.63 7.59 23.81
N PRO A 765 3.30 7.78 23.86
CA PRO A 765 2.64 8.11 25.12
C PRO A 765 2.41 6.87 26.01
N ILE A 766 3.08 5.73 25.68
CA ILE A 766 2.98 4.44 26.40
C ILE A 766 4.28 4.16 27.18
N ARG A 767 5.01 5.21 27.62
CA ARG A 767 5.94 5.10 28.74
C ARG A 767 5.37 5.72 29.98
#